data_4d7291343f49b65ebe2382cdc3fb1de9
#
_entry.id   4d7291343f49b65ebe2382cdc3fb1de9
#
_cell.length_a   1.000
_cell.length_b   1.000
_cell.length_c   1.000
_cell.angle_alpha   90.00
_cell.angle_beta   90.00
_cell.angle_gamma   90.00
#
_symmetry.space_group_name_H-M   'P 1'
#
loop_
_entity.id
_entity.type
_entity.pdbx_description
1 polymer ?
#
loop_
_entity_poly.entity_id
_entity_poly.type
_entity_poly.pdbx_seq_one_letter_code
_entity_poly.pdbx_strand_id
1 'polypeptide(L)'
;MPIHAHASTARRLILFASTTTLILSVAACGGGGGHGGGGGSGGNPGTANMEAQTLSTRADLVSGGDVLVELKPEGGDATGLKVTLNGTDITSAFAKRADGRITGVATGLLAGANTLKASAKGSREATLTITNAPKGGPVLSSTQTTPFVCATPAPVAASGSTPASNASGLSTSATDAQCNIATEFKLFYRTLTPVSVATGDGGCAFVLPDPSPTAPGVPQPTPANSCLQPYQHGTTSMAAVARTTTTTGATVPYIVRVERGTINRGIYDIAVLFDPTAAAWTATAPQSQWNRKVLYSFGAGTGFPRLQYRSSQNWADDAALSRGFLVVDNSMTDSQLNGNRYLTAETALMMKEHIIDTYGEVRYMMGNGGSGGAINQNSVASILPGVIDGTQLGVDFADSETTAMEVMDCVQLVNFYQSPDWAALQLGQTPTQVNAKKTAINGHLDHTACHGWITFFGGLLKAGNYTPTGVADNATGAIIATGVPTNNCQLPASMVYDPVTNPTGPRCGIADGAVSVYGSTTNALAPSGSGATRALNNLDNVGIQYGLKALQSGAISAEEFVTLNEKIGGPDKDGNWSASRAVADNDSLAIAYRAGLVSPGKSLANVATIDLRAYDETYNLPIGQAGIHQYWRSYSHRARIDAAAGGHANHALWRFGPAGPAATSAVDAFLAMDTWLTGLMASNPKDWTNAGHTQQQVAAARPNAAADLCYLSSDLTRSNKITDPAQCDADPVLQPQRSPRQVAGGPRVEDILKCQLKPLAASDYMPVTFSPSQWTRLQTAFANGVCDWSKPGLGQVESAAPLSFKAGAGGVPLGARPASL
;
A
#
# COMPACT_ATOMS: atom_id res chain seq x y z
N MET A 1 -27.27 50.67 21.54
CA MET A 1 -28.59 50.74 22.16
C MET A 1 -29.41 49.52 21.67
N PRO A 2 -30.21 48.92 22.54
CA PRO A 2 -29.82 47.98 23.56
C PRO A 2 -30.61 46.63 23.37
N ILE A 3 -30.05 45.49 23.89
CA ILE A 3 -30.40 44.82 25.14
C ILE A 3 -31.65 43.89 25.07
N HIS A 4 -31.44 42.64 25.36
CA HIS A 4 -31.89 41.75 26.42
C HIS A 4 -31.73 40.25 25.98
N ALA A 5 -30.92 39.36 26.48
CA ALA A 5 -30.74 38.83 27.87
C ALA A 5 -31.97 38.10 28.44
N HIS A 6 -31.81 36.84 28.68
CA HIS A 6 -32.14 36.02 29.88
C HIS A 6 -32.08 34.56 29.53
N ALA A 7 -31.16 33.75 30.02
CA ALA A 7 -31.05 33.09 31.33
C ALA A 7 -32.30 32.21 31.63
N SER A 8 -32.22 30.99 32.03
CA SER A 8 -31.43 30.25 33.00
C SER A 8 -31.99 28.84 33.20
N THR A 9 -31.12 27.95 33.60
CA THR A 9 -31.25 26.89 34.62
C THR A 9 -32.28 25.73 34.50
N ALA A 10 -31.83 24.48 34.53
CA ALA A 10 -31.78 23.73 35.79
C ALA A 10 -31.24 22.29 35.56
N ARG A 11 -30.30 21.94 36.42
CA ARG A 11 -29.78 20.59 36.69
C ARG A 11 -30.91 19.64 37.17
N ARG A 12 -30.83 18.37 36.84
CA ARG A 12 -31.09 17.27 37.77
C ARG A 12 -30.17 16.09 37.53
N LEU A 13 -29.31 15.89 38.51
CA LEU A 13 -28.62 14.63 38.84
C LEU A 13 -29.65 13.59 39.27
N ILE A 14 -29.54 12.37 38.79
CA ILE A 14 -30.06 11.22 39.55
C ILE A 14 -28.95 10.15 39.51
N LEU A 15 -28.33 9.97 40.67
CA LEU A 15 -27.57 8.79 41.04
C LEU A 15 -28.58 7.64 41.33
N PHE A 16 -28.26 6.46 40.85
CA PHE A 16 -28.59 5.23 41.58
C PHE A 16 -27.43 4.22 41.46
N ALA A 17 -27.08 3.76 42.66
CA ALA A 17 -25.95 2.86 42.88
C ALA A 17 -26.43 1.40 42.96
N SER A 18 -25.51 0.53 42.59
CA SER A 18 -25.22 -0.83 43.10
C SER A 18 -26.33 -1.89 43.17
N THR A 19 -26.06 -3.02 42.57
CA THR A 19 -25.77 -4.22 43.38
C THR A 19 -25.17 -5.34 42.52
N THR A 20 -24.03 -5.81 42.99
CA THR A 20 -23.28 -6.99 42.55
C THR A 20 -24.05 -8.25 42.94
N THR A 21 -24.15 -9.23 42.04
CA THR A 21 -24.33 -10.62 42.46
C THR A 21 -23.47 -11.55 41.58
N LEU A 22 -22.46 -12.07 42.21
CA LEU A 22 -21.55 -13.13 41.73
C LEU A 22 -22.27 -14.47 41.90
N ILE A 23 -22.35 -15.28 40.86
CA ILE A 23 -22.65 -16.72 41.02
C ILE A 23 -21.56 -17.50 40.28
N LEU A 24 -20.67 -18.11 41.07
CA LEU A 24 -19.84 -19.23 40.69
C LEU A 24 -20.71 -20.47 40.52
N SER A 25 -20.49 -21.27 39.51
CA SER A 25 -20.80 -22.68 39.54
C SER A 25 -19.67 -23.49 38.89
N VAL A 26 -19.23 -24.40 39.69
CA VAL A 26 -18.10 -25.31 39.60
C VAL A 26 -18.43 -26.49 38.68
N ALA A 27 -17.47 -26.93 37.94
CA ALA A 27 -17.47 -28.18 37.15
C ALA A 27 -17.45 -29.41 38.08
N ALA A 28 -18.11 -30.46 37.65
CA ALA A 28 -17.83 -31.79 38.13
C ALA A 28 -17.95 -32.83 37.03
N CYS A 29 -16.87 -33.54 36.75
CA CYS A 29 -16.81 -34.76 35.97
C CYS A 29 -17.43 -35.93 36.71
N GLY A 30 -18.07 -36.88 36.05
CA GLY A 30 -18.41 -38.17 36.54
C GLY A 30 -19.03 -39.07 35.47
N GLY A 31 -18.29 -40.11 35.11
CA GLY A 31 -18.71 -41.10 34.14
C GLY A 31 -19.48 -42.24 34.78
N GLY A 32 -20.08 -43.10 33.95
CA GLY A 32 -20.59 -44.41 34.35
C GLY A 32 -21.75 -44.88 33.45
N GLY A 33 -21.51 -45.97 32.73
CA GLY A 33 -22.44 -46.57 31.76
C GLY A 33 -23.62 -47.36 32.37
N GLY A 34 -24.52 -47.78 31.50
CA GLY A 34 -25.57 -48.73 31.79
C GLY A 34 -26.58 -48.87 30.67
N HIS A 35 -26.70 -50.08 30.17
CA HIS A 35 -27.64 -50.53 29.14
C HIS A 35 -29.11 -50.43 29.51
N GLY A 36 -29.97 -50.30 28.52
CA GLY A 36 -31.37 -50.73 28.61
C GLY A 36 -32.34 -50.12 27.61
N GLY A 37 -32.65 -50.78 26.57
CA GLY A 37 -33.94 -51.14 25.99
C GLY A 37 -34.96 -50.08 25.62
N GLY A 38 -35.24 -50.02 24.29
CA GLY A 38 -36.56 -50.05 23.69
C GLY A 38 -37.56 -48.91 23.95
N GLY A 39 -37.76 -48.14 22.92
CA GLY A 39 -38.97 -47.27 22.87
C GLY A 39 -38.90 -46.36 21.64
N GLY A 40 -39.49 -46.79 20.50
CA GLY A 40 -39.65 -45.92 19.37
C GLY A 40 -40.51 -44.72 19.66
N SER A 41 -39.88 -43.54 19.66
CA SER A 41 -40.56 -42.26 19.45
C SER A 41 -40.12 -41.70 18.15
N GLY A 42 -41.02 -41.49 17.20
CA GLY A 42 -40.79 -40.86 15.95
C GLY A 42 -40.14 -39.51 16.16
N GLY A 43 -38.77 -39.50 16.05
CA GLY A 43 -38.01 -38.29 15.92
C GLY A 43 -38.45 -37.61 14.65
N ASN A 44 -38.94 -36.41 14.75
CA ASN A 44 -39.07 -35.48 13.64
C ASN A 44 -37.71 -35.52 12.89
N PRO A 45 -37.69 -35.80 11.56
CA PRO A 45 -36.40 -35.73 10.84
C PRO A 45 -35.90 -34.32 10.99
N GLY A 46 -34.77 -34.19 11.72
CA GLY A 46 -34.12 -32.90 11.94
C GLY A 46 -33.88 -32.30 10.56
N THR A 47 -34.49 -31.14 10.33
CA THR A 47 -34.28 -30.43 9.07
C THR A 47 -32.80 -30.05 8.97
N ALA A 48 -32.07 -30.66 8.03
CA ALA A 48 -30.69 -30.38 7.71
C ALA A 48 -30.57 -28.87 7.43
N ASN A 49 -29.45 -28.25 7.80
CA ASN A 49 -29.24 -26.83 7.54
C ASN A 49 -28.69 -26.62 6.13
N MET A 50 -29.12 -25.52 5.50
CA MET A 50 -28.49 -24.96 4.31
C MET A 50 -27.59 -23.81 4.79
N GLU A 51 -26.35 -23.73 4.29
CA GLU A 51 -25.49 -22.57 4.45
C GLU A 51 -25.24 -21.91 3.10
N ALA A 52 -25.14 -20.59 3.09
CA ALA A 52 -24.76 -19.80 1.93
C ALA A 52 -23.58 -18.89 2.31
N GLN A 53 -22.56 -18.85 1.46
CA GLN A 53 -21.41 -17.98 1.67
C GLN A 53 -20.89 -17.39 0.35
N THR A 54 -20.42 -16.15 0.41
CA THR A 54 -19.70 -15.52 -0.70
C THR A 54 -18.26 -16.03 -0.76
N LEU A 55 -17.73 -16.24 -1.97
CA LEU A 55 -16.38 -16.75 -2.20
C LEU A 55 -15.39 -15.67 -2.68
N SER A 56 -15.87 -14.63 -3.31
CA SER A 56 -15.02 -13.56 -3.88
C SER A 56 -14.56 -12.55 -2.84
N THR A 57 -15.45 -12.20 -1.90
CA THR A 57 -15.18 -11.27 -0.79
C THR A 57 -16.15 -11.54 0.36
N ARG A 58 -16.08 -10.74 1.45
CA ARG A 58 -17.10 -10.76 2.52
C ARG A 58 -18.44 -10.30 1.96
N ALA A 59 -19.54 -10.90 2.41
CA ALA A 59 -20.88 -10.53 1.95
C ALA A 59 -21.26 -9.06 2.20
N ASP A 60 -20.63 -8.39 3.14
CA ASP A 60 -20.81 -6.96 3.44
C ASP A 60 -19.85 -6.03 2.68
N LEU A 61 -18.97 -6.56 1.81
CA LEU A 61 -17.96 -5.82 1.04
C LEU A 61 -18.04 -6.10 -0.47
N VAL A 62 -19.18 -6.59 -0.94
CA VAL A 62 -19.40 -6.88 -2.36
C VAL A 62 -19.50 -5.58 -3.17
N SER A 63 -19.02 -5.61 -4.41
CA SER A 63 -19.05 -4.48 -5.34
C SER A 63 -19.37 -4.90 -6.77
N GLY A 64 -19.82 -3.96 -7.60
CA GLY A 64 -19.97 -4.19 -9.04
C GLY A 64 -21.27 -4.87 -9.48
N GLY A 65 -22.03 -5.44 -8.55
CA GLY A 65 -23.37 -5.98 -8.87
C GLY A 65 -23.43 -7.50 -9.07
N ASP A 66 -22.35 -8.21 -8.82
CA ASP A 66 -22.26 -9.67 -8.89
C ASP A 66 -21.39 -10.25 -7.76
N VAL A 67 -21.55 -11.53 -7.46
CA VAL A 67 -20.74 -12.24 -6.46
C VAL A 67 -20.82 -13.74 -6.65
N LEU A 68 -19.67 -14.42 -6.58
CA LEU A 68 -19.62 -15.89 -6.57
C LEU A 68 -20.04 -16.40 -5.18
N VAL A 69 -21.03 -17.30 -5.18
CA VAL A 69 -21.63 -17.87 -3.97
C VAL A 69 -21.49 -19.38 -3.97
N GLU A 70 -21.20 -19.95 -2.81
CA GLU A 70 -21.28 -21.37 -2.52
C GLU A 70 -22.49 -21.66 -1.63
N LEU A 71 -23.20 -22.73 -1.95
CA LEU A 71 -24.30 -23.27 -1.15
C LEU A 71 -23.88 -24.63 -0.59
N LYS A 72 -24.07 -24.81 0.72
CA LYS A 72 -23.67 -26.01 1.45
C LYS A 72 -24.88 -26.63 2.13
N PRO A 73 -25.66 -27.48 1.42
CA PRO A 73 -26.69 -28.28 2.10
C PRO A 73 -26.03 -29.30 3.01
N GLU A 74 -26.49 -29.42 4.23
CA GLU A 74 -26.08 -30.47 5.15
C GLU A 74 -26.37 -31.85 4.52
N GLY A 75 -25.34 -32.71 4.46
CA GLY A 75 -25.44 -33.98 3.74
C GLY A 75 -25.21 -33.91 2.22
N GLY A 76 -24.98 -32.72 1.65
CA GLY A 76 -24.55 -32.53 0.25
C GLY A 76 -25.61 -32.80 -0.82
N ASP A 77 -26.91 -32.93 -0.45
CA ASP A 77 -27.99 -33.14 -1.40
C ASP A 77 -28.54 -31.82 -1.95
N ALA A 78 -28.50 -31.65 -3.27
CA ALA A 78 -28.98 -30.48 -4.00
C ALA A 78 -30.38 -30.71 -4.61
N THR A 79 -31.05 -31.85 -4.29
CA THR A 79 -32.35 -32.15 -4.84
C THR A 79 -33.37 -31.07 -4.47
N GLY A 80 -34.07 -30.52 -5.47
CA GLY A 80 -35.07 -29.46 -5.27
C GLY A 80 -34.45 -28.13 -4.83
N LEU A 81 -33.18 -27.88 -5.18
CA LEU A 81 -32.53 -26.59 -4.95
C LEU A 81 -33.38 -25.45 -5.47
N LYS A 82 -33.57 -24.43 -4.65
CA LYS A 82 -34.20 -23.18 -5.02
C LYS A 82 -33.36 -22.03 -4.45
N VAL A 83 -33.02 -21.07 -5.31
CA VAL A 83 -32.21 -19.89 -4.94
C VAL A 83 -32.95 -18.64 -5.43
N THR A 84 -33.11 -17.67 -4.56
CA THR A 84 -33.71 -16.38 -4.93
C THR A 84 -32.82 -15.23 -4.48
N LEU A 85 -32.75 -14.16 -5.29
CA LEU A 85 -32.11 -12.89 -4.96
C LEU A 85 -33.18 -11.80 -4.97
N ASN A 86 -33.42 -11.14 -3.84
CA ASN A 86 -34.48 -10.13 -3.66
C ASN A 86 -35.84 -10.62 -4.12
N GLY A 87 -36.14 -11.92 -3.94
CA GLY A 87 -37.37 -12.58 -4.36
C GLY A 87 -37.38 -13.08 -5.80
N THR A 88 -36.42 -12.69 -6.65
CA THR A 88 -36.27 -13.19 -8.03
C THR A 88 -35.60 -14.55 -8.05
N ASP A 89 -36.14 -15.51 -8.77
CA ASP A 89 -35.54 -16.85 -8.91
C ASP A 89 -34.27 -16.80 -9.77
N ILE A 90 -33.15 -17.20 -9.20
CA ILE A 90 -31.83 -17.30 -9.85
C ILE A 90 -31.26 -18.72 -9.76
N THR A 91 -32.12 -19.72 -9.51
CA THR A 91 -31.71 -21.11 -9.32
C THR A 91 -30.88 -21.64 -10.48
N SER A 92 -31.16 -21.24 -11.71
CA SER A 92 -30.41 -21.66 -12.92
C SER A 92 -28.95 -21.20 -12.94
N ALA A 93 -28.56 -20.22 -12.15
CA ALA A 93 -27.16 -19.79 -12.02
C ALA A 93 -26.31 -20.77 -11.18
N PHE A 94 -26.96 -21.64 -10.39
CA PHE A 94 -26.30 -22.56 -9.46
C PHE A 94 -26.35 -24.01 -9.97
N ALA A 95 -25.21 -24.68 -9.84
CA ALA A 95 -25.12 -26.11 -10.17
C ALA A 95 -24.09 -26.79 -9.27
N LYS A 96 -24.27 -28.11 -9.07
CA LYS A 96 -23.23 -28.97 -8.48
C LYS A 96 -22.09 -29.10 -9.49
N ARG A 97 -20.89 -28.76 -9.09
CA ARG A 97 -19.67 -28.80 -9.91
C ARG A 97 -18.98 -30.14 -9.80
N ALA A 98 -17.94 -30.37 -10.64
CA ALA A 98 -17.19 -31.62 -10.68
C ALA A 98 -16.47 -31.93 -9.34
N ASP A 99 -16.13 -30.91 -8.54
CA ASP A 99 -15.57 -31.04 -7.19
C ASP A 99 -16.62 -31.32 -6.11
N GLY A 100 -17.89 -31.44 -6.48
CA GLY A 100 -19.01 -31.74 -5.59
C GLY A 100 -19.66 -30.52 -4.92
N ARG A 101 -19.06 -29.35 -5.04
CA ARG A 101 -19.58 -28.09 -4.49
C ARG A 101 -20.75 -27.54 -5.33
N ILE A 102 -21.67 -26.82 -4.68
CA ILE A 102 -22.75 -26.12 -5.38
C ILE A 102 -22.38 -24.65 -5.43
N THR A 103 -22.03 -24.17 -6.61
CA THR A 103 -21.61 -22.77 -6.80
C THR A 103 -22.35 -22.11 -7.95
N GLY A 104 -22.51 -20.79 -7.85
CA GLY A 104 -23.10 -19.95 -8.88
C GLY A 104 -22.75 -18.50 -8.67
N VAL A 105 -22.82 -17.69 -9.74
CA VAL A 105 -22.66 -16.23 -9.67
C VAL A 105 -24.03 -15.60 -9.53
N ALA A 106 -24.28 -14.95 -8.39
CA ALA A 106 -25.48 -14.13 -8.19
C ALA A 106 -25.22 -12.77 -8.84
N THR A 107 -25.99 -12.42 -9.88
CA THR A 107 -25.88 -11.18 -10.65
C THR A 107 -27.10 -10.31 -10.45
N GLY A 108 -27.00 -9.00 -10.73
CA GLY A 108 -28.10 -8.06 -10.59
C GLY A 108 -28.32 -7.58 -9.15
N LEU A 109 -27.27 -7.58 -8.32
CA LEU A 109 -27.30 -6.99 -7.00
C LEU A 109 -27.57 -5.48 -7.10
N LEU A 110 -28.53 -5.01 -6.34
CA LEU A 110 -28.82 -3.58 -6.19
C LEU A 110 -27.79 -2.92 -5.26
N ALA A 111 -27.58 -1.64 -5.40
CA ALA A 111 -26.74 -0.89 -4.46
C ALA A 111 -27.33 -0.97 -3.03
N GLY A 112 -26.49 -1.28 -2.04
CA GLY A 112 -26.93 -1.51 -0.66
C GLY A 112 -27.23 -2.97 -0.35
N ALA A 113 -28.14 -3.21 0.57
CA ALA A 113 -28.46 -4.55 1.07
C ALA A 113 -29.31 -5.34 0.09
N ASN A 114 -28.91 -6.58 -0.16
CA ASN A 114 -29.61 -7.59 -0.96
C ASN A 114 -29.84 -8.83 -0.12
N THR A 115 -30.91 -9.58 -0.39
CA THR A 115 -31.22 -10.81 0.32
C THR A 115 -31.13 -11.99 -0.62
N LEU A 116 -30.16 -12.87 -0.39
CA LEU A 116 -30.06 -14.16 -1.05
C LEU A 116 -30.68 -15.21 -0.14
N LYS A 117 -31.62 -16.00 -0.68
CA LYS A 117 -32.21 -17.15 0.01
C LYS A 117 -31.94 -18.43 -0.77
N ALA A 118 -31.59 -19.48 -0.07
CA ALA A 118 -31.31 -20.79 -0.66
C ALA A 118 -31.96 -21.90 0.17
N SER A 119 -32.61 -22.86 -0.49
CA SER A 119 -33.15 -24.06 0.13
C SER A 119 -33.03 -25.28 -0.79
N ALA A 120 -33.03 -26.48 -0.20
CA ALA A 120 -33.09 -27.75 -0.92
C ALA A 120 -34.08 -28.67 -0.21
N LYS A 121 -34.44 -29.81 -0.83
CA LYS A 121 -35.41 -30.74 -0.25
C LYS A 121 -34.92 -31.24 1.12
N GLY A 122 -35.73 -31.00 2.15
CA GLY A 122 -35.41 -31.43 3.52
C GLY A 122 -34.45 -30.53 4.29
N SER A 123 -34.03 -29.38 3.70
CA SER A 123 -33.19 -28.40 4.38
C SER A 123 -34.02 -27.20 4.89
N ARG A 124 -33.50 -26.53 5.94
CA ARG A 124 -33.93 -25.16 6.27
C ARG A 124 -33.44 -24.21 5.20
N GLU A 125 -34.23 -23.16 4.95
CA GLU A 125 -33.83 -22.04 4.08
C GLU A 125 -32.66 -21.28 4.73
N ALA A 126 -31.57 -21.10 4.00
CA ALA A 126 -30.54 -20.14 4.35
C ALA A 126 -30.93 -18.74 3.87
N THR A 127 -30.65 -17.74 4.68
CA THR A 127 -30.79 -16.33 4.30
C THR A 127 -29.45 -15.63 4.50
N LEU A 128 -28.88 -15.07 3.43
CA LEU A 128 -27.63 -14.31 3.46
C LEU A 128 -27.90 -12.87 3.01
N THR A 129 -27.53 -11.91 3.86
CA THR A 129 -27.55 -10.50 3.46
C THR A 129 -26.23 -10.15 2.77
N ILE A 130 -26.33 -9.64 1.52
CA ILE A 130 -25.21 -9.21 0.71
C ILE A 130 -25.30 -7.68 0.54
N THR A 131 -24.28 -6.95 0.99
CA THR A 131 -24.20 -5.51 0.80
C THR A 131 -23.34 -5.20 -0.41
N ASN A 132 -23.95 -4.67 -1.48
CA ASN A 132 -23.26 -4.34 -2.72
C ASN A 132 -22.97 -2.84 -2.81
N ALA A 133 -21.71 -2.51 -3.12
CA ALA A 133 -21.26 -1.16 -3.45
C ALA A 133 -21.22 -0.95 -4.99
N PRO A 134 -21.27 0.29 -5.48
CA PRO A 134 -21.07 0.57 -6.90
C PRO A 134 -19.67 0.13 -7.37
N LYS A 135 -19.52 -0.21 -8.65
CA LYS A 135 -18.22 -0.53 -9.29
C LYS A 135 -17.20 0.61 -9.15
N GLY A 136 -17.66 1.86 -9.14
CA GLY A 136 -16.83 3.04 -8.93
C GLY A 136 -16.47 3.31 -7.46
N GLY A 137 -16.90 2.47 -6.53
CA GLY A 137 -16.66 2.65 -5.08
C GLY A 137 -17.53 3.75 -4.45
N PRO A 138 -17.31 4.07 -3.19
CA PRO A 138 -16.41 3.39 -2.25
C PRO A 138 -17.06 2.15 -1.60
N VAL A 139 -16.24 1.19 -1.18
CA VAL A 139 -16.65 0.01 -0.39
C VAL A 139 -16.36 0.20 1.10
N LEU A 140 -15.15 0.62 1.44
CA LEU A 140 -14.65 0.89 2.80
C LEU A 140 -14.28 2.36 2.98
N SER A 141 -13.76 2.98 1.93
CA SER A 141 -13.32 4.38 1.95
C SER A 141 -14.49 5.34 2.15
N SER A 142 -14.20 6.56 2.55
CA SER A 142 -15.19 7.64 2.60
C SER A 142 -15.43 8.24 1.19
N THR A 143 -16.14 9.33 1.14
CA THR A 143 -16.39 10.08 -0.09
C THR A 143 -15.10 10.34 -0.86
N GLN A 144 -15.11 10.01 -2.13
CA GLN A 144 -13.97 10.18 -3.03
C GLN A 144 -13.67 11.67 -3.25
N THR A 145 -12.39 11.99 -3.42
CA THR A 145 -11.91 13.37 -3.63
C THR A 145 -12.48 14.00 -4.90
N THR A 146 -12.83 15.29 -4.82
CA THR A 146 -13.30 16.14 -5.93
C THR A 146 -12.54 17.47 -5.94
N PRO A 147 -12.35 18.14 -7.11
CA PRO A 147 -12.68 17.65 -8.46
C PRO A 147 -11.85 16.45 -8.87
N PHE A 148 -12.36 15.62 -9.79
CA PHE A 148 -11.63 14.52 -10.41
C PHE A 148 -12.03 14.44 -11.89
N VAL A 149 -11.05 14.41 -12.78
CA VAL A 149 -11.26 14.48 -14.24
C VAL A 149 -11.16 13.09 -14.84
N CYS A 150 -12.24 12.64 -15.46
CA CYS A 150 -12.27 11.34 -16.13
C CYS A 150 -11.39 11.33 -17.39
N ALA A 151 -10.81 10.17 -17.67
CA ALA A 151 -10.10 9.94 -18.93
C ALA A 151 -11.09 9.89 -20.10
N THR A 152 -10.57 10.17 -21.29
CA THR A 152 -11.30 10.21 -22.55
C THR A 152 -10.70 9.20 -23.53
N PRO A 153 -11.39 8.79 -24.61
CA PRO A 153 -10.80 7.87 -25.59
C PRO A 153 -9.47 8.36 -26.18
N ALA A 154 -9.36 9.66 -26.43
CA ALA A 154 -8.13 10.33 -26.84
C ALA A 154 -7.72 11.38 -25.82
N PRO A 155 -6.40 11.64 -25.60
CA PRO A 155 -5.95 12.63 -24.64
C PRO A 155 -6.33 14.04 -25.08
N VAL A 156 -6.72 14.88 -24.13
CA VAL A 156 -7.10 16.29 -24.36
C VAL A 156 -6.17 17.19 -23.55
N ALA A 157 -5.57 18.17 -24.20
CA ALA A 157 -4.72 19.15 -23.50
C ALA A 157 -5.56 20.13 -22.69
N ALA A 158 -4.98 20.63 -21.59
CA ALA A 158 -5.62 21.68 -20.79
C ALA A 158 -5.82 22.97 -21.62
N SER A 159 -6.93 23.67 -21.37
CA SER A 159 -7.24 24.94 -22.04
C SER A 159 -7.92 25.90 -21.06
N GLY A 160 -7.28 27.02 -20.74
CA GLY A 160 -7.77 27.98 -19.76
C GLY A 160 -7.99 27.33 -18.39
N SER A 161 -9.23 27.33 -17.89
CA SER A 161 -9.63 26.68 -16.63
C SER A 161 -10.08 25.24 -16.83
N THR A 162 -10.10 24.71 -18.06
CA THR A 162 -10.47 23.32 -18.33
C THR A 162 -9.27 22.42 -18.11
N PRO A 163 -9.35 21.43 -17.21
CA PRO A 163 -8.26 20.49 -16.98
C PRO A 163 -7.97 19.64 -18.22
N ALA A 164 -6.73 19.15 -18.29
CA ALA A 164 -6.38 18.11 -19.25
C ALA A 164 -7.11 16.79 -18.93
N SER A 165 -7.29 15.93 -19.92
CA SER A 165 -7.69 14.54 -19.73
C SER A 165 -6.72 13.58 -20.42
N ASN A 166 -6.60 12.38 -19.87
CA ASN A 166 -5.72 11.34 -20.42
C ASN A 166 -6.49 10.39 -21.35
N ALA A 167 -5.76 9.70 -22.22
CA ALA A 167 -6.32 8.59 -22.97
C ALA A 167 -6.62 7.41 -22.04
N SER A 168 -7.87 6.93 -22.06
CA SER A 168 -8.28 5.74 -21.32
C SER A 168 -7.75 4.42 -21.94
N GLY A 169 -7.47 4.42 -23.23
CA GLY A 169 -7.23 3.21 -24.02
C GLY A 169 -8.49 2.38 -24.28
N LEU A 170 -9.66 2.96 -23.96
CA LEU A 170 -11.01 2.45 -24.23
C LEU A 170 -11.68 3.30 -25.31
N SER A 171 -12.66 2.73 -26.01
CA SER A 171 -13.31 3.38 -27.15
C SER A 171 -14.40 4.36 -26.76
N THR A 172 -14.92 4.27 -25.53
CA THR A 172 -16.03 5.09 -25.03
C THR A 172 -15.59 6.02 -23.90
N SER A 173 -16.36 7.07 -23.65
CA SER A 173 -16.15 7.99 -22.53
C SER A 173 -16.82 7.49 -21.25
N ALA A 174 -16.44 8.09 -20.11
CA ALA A 174 -17.06 7.82 -18.83
C ALA A 174 -18.58 8.13 -18.86
N THR A 175 -19.35 7.30 -18.14
CA THR A 175 -20.80 7.38 -18.09
C THR A 175 -21.33 8.09 -16.86
N ASP A 176 -20.48 8.34 -15.86
CA ASP A 176 -20.85 8.94 -14.57
C ASP A 176 -19.69 9.70 -13.92
N ALA A 177 -19.96 10.34 -12.78
CA ALA A 177 -18.98 11.10 -11.99
C ALA A 177 -17.93 10.22 -11.28
N GLN A 178 -18.14 8.90 -11.21
CA GLN A 178 -17.18 7.92 -10.74
C GLN A 178 -16.21 7.48 -11.85
N CYS A 179 -16.30 8.12 -13.02
CA CYS A 179 -15.46 7.84 -14.18
C CYS A 179 -15.55 6.38 -14.67
N ASN A 180 -16.73 5.76 -14.56
CA ASN A 180 -16.95 4.43 -15.07
C ASN A 180 -17.01 4.44 -16.61
N ILE A 181 -16.17 3.59 -17.24
CA ILE A 181 -16.10 3.39 -18.69
C ILE A 181 -16.44 1.92 -18.98
N ALA A 182 -17.08 1.67 -20.11
CA ALA A 182 -17.43 0.32 -20.53
C ALA A 182 -16.20 -0.56 -20.69
N THR A 183 -16.25 -1.80 -20.17
CA THR A 183 -15.16 -2.78 -20.26
C THR A 183 -15.00 -3.28 -21.69
N GLU A 184 -13.76 -3.43 -22.14
CA GLU A 184 -13.39 -3.93 -23.47
C GLU A 184 -12.41 -5.09 -23.36
N PHE A 185 -12.44 -5.96 -24.36
CA PHE A 185 -11.53 -7.11 -24.48
C PHE A 185 -10.74 -7.00 -25.78
N LYS A 186 -9.41 -7.19 -25.67
CA LYS A 186 -8.50 -7.27 -26.84
C LYS A 186 -7.72 -8.58 -26.77
N LEU A 187 -7.40 -9.14 -27.93
CA LEU A 187 -6.58 -10.33 -28.04
C LEU A 187 -5.23 -9.96 -28.65
N PHE A 188 -4.18 -10.49 -28.05
CA PHE A 188 -2.81 -10.38 -28.55
C PHE A 188 -2.19 -11.77 -28.62
N TYR A 189 -1.20 -11.93 -29.47
CA TYR A 189 -0.41 -13.16 -29.52
C TYR A 189 1.08 -12.82 -29.46
N ARG A 190 1.86 -13.72 -28.85
CA ARG A 190 3.31 -13.65 -28.90
C ARG A 190 3.78 -14.18 -30.26
N THR A 191 4.64 -13.42 -30.94
CA THR A 191 5.28 -13.82 -32.19
C THR A 191 6.34 -14.90 -31.92
N LEU A 192 6.77 -15.59 -32.97
CA LEU A 192 7.88 -16.55 -32.91
C LEU A 192 9.26 -15.88 -32.79
N THR A 193 9.33 -14.59 -33.00
CA THR A 193 10.58 -13.82 -32.86
C THR A 193 11.14 -13.97 -31.45
N PRO A 194 12.42 -14.30 -31.27
CA PRO A 194 13.02 -14.38 -29.96
C PRO A 194 12.90 -13.06 -29.19
N VAL A 195 12.69 -13.13 -27.86
CA VAL A 195 12.75 -11.93 -27.01
C VAL A 195 14.19 -11.46 -26.96
N SER A 196 14.40 -10.21 -27.27
CA SER A 196 15.70 -9.54 -27.24
C SER A 196 15.95 -8.90 -25.87
N VAL A 197 17.12 -9.03 -25.32
CA VAL A 197 17.57 -8.31 -24.14
C VAL A 197 18.30 -7.02 -24.52
N ALA A 198 18.73 -6.88 -25.78
CA ALA A 198 19.46 -5.72 -26.31
C ALA A 198 18.84 -5.23 -27.62
N THR A 199 18.83 -3.92 -27.81
CA THR A 199 18.45 -3.31 -29.09
C THR A 199 19.50 -3.64 -30.17
N GLY A 200 19.07 -4.31 -31.25
CA GLY A 200 19.93 -4.54 -32.44
C GLY A 200 20.32 -5.99 -32.70
N ASP A 201 19.88 -6.96 -31.90
CA ASP A 201 20.16 -8.40 -32.09
C ASP A 201 19.12 -9.14 -32.97
N GLY A 202 18.19 -8.41 -33.59
CA GLY A 202 17.13 -8.99 -34.43
C GLY A 202 15.95 -9.58 -33.64
N GLY A 203 15.92 -9.45 -32.29
CA GLY A 203 14.83 -9.87 -31.45
C GLY A 203 13.74 -8.80 -31.29
N CYS A 204 12.64 -9.18 -30.58
CA CYS A 204 11.58 -8.26 -30.19
C CYS A 204 11.60 -8.03 -28.68
N ALA A 205 11.06 -6.90 -28.20
CA ALA A 205 10.91 -6.60 -26.78
C ALA A 205 9.55 -7.10 -26.27
N PHE A 206 9.52 -7.69 -25.06
CA PHE A 206 8.26 -8.06 -24.41
C PHE A 206 7.71 -6.85 -23.65
N VAL A 207 7.04 -5.97 -24.38
CA VAL A 207 6.52 -4.68 -23.92
C VAL A 207 5.07 -4.51 -24.34
N LEU A 208 4.35 -3.60 -23.67
CA LEU A 208 2.97 -3.29 -24.01
C LEU A 208 2.86 -2.89 -25.49
N PRO A 209 1.89 -3.48 -26.22
CA PRO A 209 1.63 -3.07 -27.61
C PRO A 209 0.91 -1.71 -27.70
N ASP A 210 0.30 -1.26 -26.60
CA ASP A 210 -0.44 0.00 -26.50
C ASP A 210 -0.10 0.76 -25.19
N PRO A 211 1.14 1.28 -25.02
CA PRO A 211 1.56 1.91 -23.76
C PRO A 211 0.74 3.14 -23.41
N SER A 212 0.67 3.44 -22.11
CA SER A 212 0.01 4.66 -21.62
C SER A 212 0.77 5.91 -22.01
N PRO A 213 0.08 7.04 -22.26
CA PRO A 213 0.73 8.33 -22.42
C PRO A 213 1.56 8.69 -21.18
N THR A 214 2.73 9.31 -21.39
CA THR A 214 3.61 9.78 -20.30
C THR A 214 3.13 11.08 -19.66
N ALA A 215 2.29 11.83 -20.38
CA ALA A 215 1.70 13.07 -19.89
C ALA A 215 0.31 13.28 -20.52
N PRO A 216 -0.58 14.03 -19.85
CA PRO A 216 -1.87 14.40 -20.40
C PRO A 216 -1.75 15.10 -21.76
N GLY A 217 -2.55 14.69 -22.72
CA GLY A 217 -2.58 15.28 -24.06
C GLY A 217 -1.43 14.84 -24.99
N VAL A 218 -0.47 14.05 -24.52
CA VAL A 218 0.68 13.59 -25.32
C VAL A 218 0.49 12.11 -25.70
N PRO A 219 0.21 11.76 -26.97
CA PRO A 219 0.14 10.37 -27.40
C PRO A 219 1.50 9.66 -27.23
N GLN A 220 1.46 8.41 -26.78
CA GLN A 220 2.65 7.56 -26.80
C GLN A 220 2.76 6.83 -28.15
N PRO A 221 3.94 6.74 -28.74
CA PRO A 221 4.15 5.91 -29.92
C PRO A 221 3.99 4.43 -29.56
N THR A 222 3.32 3.66 -30.42
CA THR A 222 3.29 2.20 -30.31
C THR A 222 4.71 1.67 -30.49
N PRO A 223 5.20 0.78 -29.62
CA PRO A 223 6.52 0.19 -29.78
C PRO A 223 6.59 -0.64 -31.06
N ALA A 224 7.42 -0.24 -32.00
CA ALA A 224 7.54 -0.91 -33.30
C ALA A 224 8.08 -2.35 -33.19
N ASN A 225 8.74 -2.69 -32.06
CA ASN A 225 9.41 -3.97 -31.83
C ASN A 225 8.74 -4.83 -30.74
N SER A 226 7.48 -4.59 -30.37
CA SER A 226 6.79 -5.45 -29.40
C SER A 226 6.66 -6.90 -29.91
N CYS A 227 6.98 -7.87 -29.06
CA CYS A 227 6.71 -9.29 -29.31
C CYS A 227 5.22 -9.63 -29.28
N LEU A 228 4.40 -8.74 -28.78
CA LEU A 228 2.94 -8.90 -28.70
C LEU A 228 2.28 -8.18 -29.86
N GLN A 229 1.55 -8.93 -30.70
CA GLN A 229 0.85 -8.39 -31.85
C GLN A 229 -0.66 -8.63 -31.71
N PRO A 230 -1.53 -7.76 -32.28
CA PRO A 230 -2.97 -7.99 -32.25
C PRO A 230 -3.35 -9.33 -32.88
N TYR A 231 -4.18 -10.11 -32.16
CA TYR A 231 -4.69 -11.39 -32.63
C TYR A 231 -6.12 -11.24 -33.14
N GLN A 232 -6.39 -11.77 -34.34
CA GLN A 232 -7.72 -11.86 -34.91
C GLN A 232 -8.07 -13.32 -35.16
N HIS A 233 -9.10 -13.81 -34.47
CA HIS A 233 -9.56 -15.19 -34.61
C HIS A 233 -10.01 -15.46 -36.07
N GLY A 234 -9.57 -16.56 -36.63
CA GLY A 234 -9.85 -16.96 -38.01
C GLY A 234 -8.99 -16.24 -39.08
N THR A 235 -8.25 -15.17 -38.73
CA THR A 235 -7.40 -14.42 -39.68
C THR A 235 -5.92 -14.57 -39.36
N THR A 236 -5.54 -14.49 -38.07
CA THR A 236 -4.14 -14.67 -37.66
C THR A 236 -3.72 -16.12 -37.89
N SER A 237 -2.64 -16.33 -38.64
CA SER A 237 -2.09 -17.67 -38.87
C SER A 237 -1.54 -18.26 -37.56
N MET A 238 -2.03 -19.42 -37.19
CA MET A 238 -1.51 -20.15 -36.01
C MET A 238 -0.03 -20.56 -36.14
N ALA A 239 0.50 -20.61 -37.36
CA ALA A 239 1.94 -20.83 -37.59
C ALA A 239 2.82 -19.64 -37.17
N ALA A 240 2.25 -18.44 -36.97
CA ALA A 240 2.94 -17.25 -36.49
C ALA A 240 2.88 -17.12 -34.96
N VAL A 241 2.04 -17.90 -34.29
CA VAL A 241 1.78 -17.83 -32.85
C VAL A 241 2.76 -18.73 -32.08
N ALA A 242 3.50 -18.14 -31.15
CA ALA A 242 4.36 -18.90 -30.24
C ALA A 242 3.52 -19.83 -29.34
N ARG A 243 4.15 -20.85 -28.77
CA ARG A 243 3.54 -21.74 -27.78
C ARG A 243 4.30 -21.65 -26.46
N THR A 244 3.59 -21.95 -25.37
CA THR A 244 4.19 -22.04 -24.04
C THR A 244 3.63 -23.23 -23.27
N THR A 245 4.39 -23.69 -22.27
CA THR A 245 3.94 -24.75 -21.34
C THR A 245 3.71 -24.13 -19.97
N THR A 246 2.46 -24.13 -19.52
CA THR A 246 2.06 -23.59 -18.23
C THR A 246 2.54 -24.46 -17.08
N THR A 247 2.46 -23.95 -15.85
CA THR A 247 2.81 -24.72 -14.63
C THR A 247 1.86 -25.89 -14.37
N THR A 248 0.72 -25.97 -15.06
CA THR A 248 -0.17 -27.16 -15.04
C THR A 248 0.27 -28.25 -16.01
N GLY A 249 1.35 -28.05 -16.79
CA GLY A 249 1.87 -28.98 -17.78
C GLY A 249 1.19 -28.86 -19.16
N ALA A 250 0.23 -27.98 -19.34
CA ALA A 250 -0.46 -27.77 -20.61
C ALA A 250 0.39 -26.95 -21.58
N THR A 251 0.66 -27.47 -22.79
CA THR A 251 1.30 -26.72 -23.87
C THR A 251 0.25 -26.08 -24.77
N VAL A 252 0.16 -24.77 -24.74
CA VAL A 252 -0.92 -23.97 -25.36
C VAL A 252 -0.36 -22.91 -26.31
N PRO A 253 -1.16 -22.43 -27.29
CA PRO A 253 -0.82 -21.22 -28.05
C PRO A 253 -0.68 -20.03 -27.11
N TYR A 254 0.33 -19.18 -27.36
CA TYR A 254 0.53 -17.96 -26.55
C TYR A 254 -0.38 -16.83 -27.07
N ILE A 255 -1.67 -16.98 -26.79
CA ILE A 255 -2.67 -15.96 -27.06
C ILE A 255 -3.11 -15.38 -25.70
N VAL A 256 -3.08 -14.05 -25.59
CA VAL A 256 -3.42 -13.32 -24.37
C VAL A 256 -4.72 -12.56 -24.61
N ARG A 257 -5.70 -12.75 -23.73
CA ARG A 257 -6.85 -11.87 -23.62
C ARG A 257 -6.54 -10.79 -22.61
N VAL A 258 -6.67 -9.53 -23.03
CA VAL A 258 -6.56 -8.35 -22.16
C VAL A 258 -7.96 -7.77 -21.99
N GLU A 259 -8.42 -7.75 -20.76
CA GLU A 259 -9.60 -7.02 -20.33
C GLU A 259 -9.16 -5.66 -19.79
N ARG A 260 -9.75 -4.58 -20.30
CA ARG A 260 -9.56 -3.21 -19.79
C ARG A 260 -10.89 -2.62 -19.40
N GLY A 261 -10.94 -1.97 -18.25
CA GLY A 261 -12.15 -1.31 -17.75
C GLY A 261 -11.82 -0.39 -16.59
N THR A 262 -12.83 -0.07 -15.79
CA THR A 262 -12.68 0.79 -14.62
C THR A 262 -13.22 0.12 -13.36
N ILE A 263 -12.47 0.20 -12.27
CA ILE A 263 -12.88 -0.19 -10.92
C ILE A 263 -12.36 0.87 -9.96
N ASN A 264 -13.22 1.35 -9.08
CA ASN A 264 -12.92 2.33 -8.03
C ASN A 264 -12.24 3.61 -8.58
N ARG A 265 -12.74 4.15 -9.70
CA ARG A 265 -12.17 5.23 -10.52
C ARG A 265 -10.87 4.88 -11.26
N GLY A 266 -10.22 3.77 -10.95
CA GLY A 266 -9.00 3.37 -11.63
C GLY A 266 -9.28 2.66 -12.95
N ILE A 267 -8.45 2.92 -13.97
CA ILE A 267 -8.40 2.10 -15.17
C ILE A 267 -7.52 0.90 -14.84
N TYR A 268 -8.01 -0.29 -15.13
CA TYR A 268 -7.30 -1.55 -14.91
C TYR A 268 -7.06 -2.29 -16.22
N ASP A 269 -6.03 -3.13 -16.20
CA ASP A 269 -5.79 -4.18 -17.19
C ASP A 269 -5.73 -5.54 -16.48
N ILE A 270 -6.37 -6.56 -17.07
CA ILE A 270 -6.27 -7.97 -16.69
C ILE A 270 -5.84 -8.75 -17.92
N ALA A 271 -4.69 -9.40 -17.86
CA ALA A 271 -4.15 -10.20 -18.96
C ALA A 271 -4.02 -11.67 -18.56
N VAL A 272 -4.46 -12.58 -19.41
CA VAL A 272 -4.39 -14.03 -19.17
C VAL A 272 -4.31 -14.80 -20.48
N LEU A 273 -3.63 -15.96 -20.48
CA LEU A 273 -3.65 -16.87 -21.62
C LEU A 273 -5.09 -17.30 -21.92
N PHE A 274 -5.46 -17.32 -23.19
CA PHE A 274 -6.82 -17.51 -23.64
C PHE A 274 -6.90 -18.36 -24.89
N ASP A 275 -7.85 -19.29 -24.94
CA ASP A 275 -8.19 -20.07 -26.13
C ASP A 275 -9.48 -19.54 -26.75
N PRO A 276 -9.42 -18.85 -27.89
CA PRO A 276 -10.60 -18.31 -28.55
C PRO A 276 -11.51 -19.39 -29.17
N THR A 277 -11.07 -20.65 -29.21
CA THR A 277 -11.82 -21.80 -29.74
C THR A 277 -12.51 -22.63 -28.65
N ALA A 278 -12.15 -22.42 -27.38
CA ALA A 278 -12.73 -23.13 -26.26
C ALA A 278 -14.10 -22.56 -25.88
N ALA A 279 -14.82 -23.26 -25.03
CA ALA A 279 -16.07 -22.78 -24.44
C ALA A 279 -15.88 -21.43 -23.74
N ALA A 280 -16.95 -20.66 -23.64
CA ALA A 280 -16.95 -19.36 -22.99
C ALA A 280 -16.39 -19.49 -21.55
N TRP A 281 -15.47 -18.59 -21.19
CA TRP A 281 -14.92 -18.52 -19.85
C TRP A 281 -15.95 -17.99 -18.87
N THR A 282 -16.14 -18.68 -17.77
CA THR A 282 -16.99 -18.23 -16.65
C THR A 282 -16.29 -18.50 -15.32
N ALA A 283 -16.70 -17.84 -14.26
CA ALA A 283 -16.17 -18.03 -12.92
C ALA A 283 -16.25 -19.51 -12.45
N THR A 284 -17.28 -20.22 -12.89
CA THR A 284 -17.50 -21.63 -12.53
C THR A 284 -16.93 -22.63 -13.52
N ALA A 285 -16.44 -22.16 -14.68
CA ALA A 285 -15.80 -22.95 -15.73
C ALA A 285 -14.63 -22.18 -16.35
N PRO A 286 -13.53 -21.96 -15.60
CA PRO A 286 -12.36 -21.27 -16.10
C PRO A 286 -11.63 -22.13 -17.13
N GLN A 287 -10.97 -21.49 -18.10
CA GLN A 287 -10.15 -22.21 -19.08
C GLN A 287 -8.87 -22.76 -18.44
N SER A 288 -8.42 -23.91 -18.92
CA SER A 288 -7.29 -24.68 -18.34
C SER A 288 -5.92 -24.01 -18.52
N GLN A 289 -5.80 -23.02 -19.38
CA GLN A 289 -4.57 -22.22 -19.58
C GLN A 289 -4.21 -21.41 -18.34
N TRP A 290 -5.20 -21.00 -17.55
CA TRP A 290 -4.99 -20.28 -16.28
C TRP A 290 -4.71 -21.29 -15.15
N ASN A 291 -3.61 -21.07 -14.44
CA ASN A 291 -3.21 -21.89 -13.29
C ASN A 291 -3.87 -21.46 -11.96
N ARG A 292 -4.84 -20.55 -12.00
CA ARG A 292 -5.55 -19.92 -10.86
C ARG A 292 -4.64 -19.11 -9.94
N LYS A 293 -3.50 -18.65 -10.44
CA LYS A 293 -2.58 -17.77 -9.73
C LYS A 293 -2.66 -16.38 -10.33
N VAL A 294 -2.42 -15.37 -9.50
CA VAL A 294 -2.48 -13.96 -9.90
C VAL A 294 -1.19 -13.27 -9.51
N LEU A 295 -0.61 -12.53 -10.45
CA LEU A 295 0.43 -11.54 -10.22
C LEU A 295 -0.22 -10.16 -10.28
N TYR A 296 -0.20 -9.43 -9.16
CA TYR A 296 -0.72 -8.07 -9.06
C TYR A 296 0.43 -7.07 -9.08
N SER A 297 0.49 -6.20 -10.10
CA SER A 297 1.55 -5.20 -10.26
C SER A 297 1.13 -3.87 -9.61
N PHE A 298 1.96 -3.39 -8.66
CA PHE A 298 1.76 -2.15 -7.92
C PHE A 298 2.75 -1.08 -8.38
N GLY A 299 2.25 0.11 -8.74
CA GLY A 299 3.09 1.19 -9.24
C GLY A 299 3.90 1.91 -8.16
N ALA A 300 5.09 2.35 -8.55
CA ALA A 300 6.04 3.07 -7.71
C ALA A 300 5.71 4.56 -7.57
N GLY A 301 6.62 5.34 -6.96
CA GLY A 301 6.47 6.78 -6.77
C GLY A 301 5.53 7.16 -5.64
N THR A 302 5.06 8.40 -5.63
CA THR A 302 4.00 8.92 -4.76
C THR A 302 3.40 10.15 -5.40
N GLY A 303 2.07 10.23 -5.50
CA GLY A 303 1.39 11.35 -6.11
C GLY A 303 -0.09 11.43 -5.73
N PHE A 304 -0.69 12.56 -6.05
CA PHE A 304 -2.09 12.87 -5.74
C PHE A 304 -2.80 13.53 -6.94
N PRO A 305 -2.62 13.03 -8.19
CA PRO A 305 -3.30 13.63 -9.34
C PRO A 305 -4.80 13.51 -9.18
N ARG A 306 -5.51 14.48 -9.72
CA ARG A 306 -6.97 14.50 -9.75
C ARG A 306 -7.50 14.25 -11.16
N LEU A 307 -6.78 13.44 -11.90
CA LEU A 307 -7.10 12.98 -13.24
C LEU A 307 -7.08 11.46 -13.25
N GLN A 308 -7.99 10.85 -13.99
CA GLN A 308 -7.97 9.42 -14.24
C GLN A 308 -6.84 9.07 -15.21
N TYR A 309 -6.08 8.03 -14.89
CA TYR A 309 -4.96 7.51 -15.66
C TYR A 309 -5.13 6.03 -15.96
N ARG A 310 -4.42 5.55 -16.96
CA ARG A 310 -3.99 4.15 -16.99
C ARG A 310 -2.86 3.97 -15.98
N SER A 311 -2.70 2.76 -15.45
CA SER A 311 -1.56 2.43 -14.60
C SER A 311 -0.24 2.64 -15.36
N SER A 312 0.82 3.00 -14.64
CA SER A 312 2.18 2.97 -15.15
C SER A 312 2.75 1.54 -15.23
N GLN A 313 2.03 0.58 -14.65
CA GLN A 313 2.41 -0.83 -14.65
C GLN A 313 2.06 -1.51 -15.96
N ASN A 314 2.55 -2.72 -16.12
CA ASN A 314 2.59 -3.42 -17.39
C ASN A 314 2.02 -4.83 -17.22
N TRP A 315 0.90 -5.12 -17.86
CA TRP A 315 0.37 -6.48 -17.91
C TRP A 315 1.23 -7.44 -18.76
N ALA A 316 2.11 -6.93 -19.64
CA ALA A 316 3.00 -7.76 -20.44
C ALA A 316 4.17 -8.25 -19.58
N ASP A 317 3.94 -9.32 -18.82
CA ASP A 317 4.93 -10.05 -18.03
C ASP A 317 5.08 -11.47 -18.57
N ASP A 318 6.17 -11.73 -19.32
CA ASP A 318 6.42 -13.05 -19.93
C ASP A 318 6.68 -14.13 -18.88
N ALA A 319 7.31 -13.79 -17.76
CA ALA A 319 7.57 -14.74 -16.69
C ALA A 319 6.28 -15.28 -16.07
N ALA A 320 5.29 -14.42 -15.88
CA ALA A 320 3.99 -14.80 -15.34
C ALA A 320 3.08 -15.43 -16.41
N LEU A 321 2.85 -14.74 -17.53
CA LEU A 321 1.91 -15.17 -18.57
C LEU A 321 2.31 -16.53 -19.17
N SER A 322 3.61 -16.72 -19.51
CA SER A 322 4.07 -18.00 -20.07
C SER A 322 3.82 -19.21 -19.16
N ARG A 323 3.68 -18.96 -17.85
CA ARG A 323 3.41 -19.98 -16.83
C ARG A 323 1.94 -20.15 -16.51
N GLY A 324 1.05 -19.38 -17.15
CA GLY A 324 -0.39 -19.46 -16.96
C GLY A 324 -0.93 -18.61 -15.81
N PHE A 325 -0.17 -17.63 -15.31
CA PHE A 325 -0.69 -16.63 -14.38
C PHE A 325 -1.62 -15.66 -15.07
N LEU A 326 -2.55 -15.11 -14.31
CA LEU A 326 -3.26 -13.89 -14.63
C LEU A 326 -2.44 -12.71 -14.09
N VAL A 327 -2.19 -11.71 -14.93
CA VAL A 327 -1.48 -10.48 -14.55
C VAL A 327 -2.49 -9.34 -14.48
N VAL A 328 -2.44 -8.55 -13.41
CA VAL A 328 -3.38 -7.46 -13.18
C VAL A 328 -2.67 -6.21 -12.68
N ASP A 329 -3.15 -5.07 -13.11
CA ASP A 329 -2.82 -3.75 -12.58
C ASP A 329 -4.05 -2.84 -12.54
N ASN A 330 -3.98 -1.76 -11.73
CA ASN A 330 -5.01 -0.74 -11.65
C ASN A 330 -4.36 0.60 -11.25
N SER A 331 -4.76 1.69 -11.87
CA SER A 331 -4.17 3.00 -11.59
C SER A 331 -4.38 3.48 -10.14
N MET A 332 -5.43 3.01 -9.43
CA MET A 332 -5.62 3.32 -8.00
C MET A 332 -4.73 2.49 -7.08
N THR A 333 -4.05 1.48 -7.59
CA THR A 333 -2.97 0.74 -6.89
C THR A 333 -1.58 1.13 -7.37
N ASP A 334 -1.49 2.20 -8.16
CA ASP A 334 -0.26 2.85 -8.57
C ASP A 334 0.00 4.04 -7.63
N SER A 335 1.08 3.96 -6.86
CA SER A 335 1.38 4.94 -5.81
C SER A 335 1.60 6.36 -6.35
N GLN A 336 2.12 6.51 -7.57
CA GLN A 336 2.27 7.81 -8.22
C GLN A 336 0.91 8.43 -8.59
N LEU A 337 -0.11 7.60 -8.79
CA LEU A 337 -1.44 8.03 -9.24
C LEU A 337 -2.44 8.08 -8.09
N ASN A 338 -2.15 7.41 -6.98
CA ASN A 338 -2.99 7.42 -5.78
C ASN A 338 -2.16 7.25 -4.50
N GLY A 339 -2.06 8.32 -3.72
CA GLY A 339 -1.38 8.32 -2.42
C GLY A 339 -2.25 7.89 -1.24
N ASN A 340 -3.55 7.66 -1.43
CA ASN A 340 -4.45 7.20 -0.37
C ASN A 340 -4.36 5.67 -0.22
N ARG A 341 -3.68 5.21 0.82
CA ARG A 341 -3.41 3.78 1.06
C ARG A 341 -4.67 2.96 1.37
N TYR A 342 -5.67 3.58 1.96
CA TYR A 342 -6.96 2.94 2.19
C TYR A 342 -7.69 2.68 0.87
N LEU A 343 -7.70 3.65 -0.03
CA LEU A 343 -8.26 3.51 -1.37
C LEU A 343 -7.48 2.48 -2.21
N THR A 344 -6.15 2.41 -2.05
CA THR A 344 -5.30 1.37 -2.65
C THR A 344 -5.73 -0.03 -2.20
N ALA A 345 -5.87 -0.24 -0.89
CA ALA A 345 -6.25 -1.54 -0.33
C ALA A 345 -7.68 -1.94 -0.75
N GLU A 346 -8.60 -1.00 -0.71
CA GLU A 346 -9.97 -1.19 -1.21
C GLU A 346 -9.99 -1.59 -2.69
N THR A 347 -9.21 -0.89 -3.53
CA THR A 347 -9.13 -1.21 -4.97
C THR A 347 -8.57 -2.60 -5.19
N ALA A 348 -7.54 -3.02 -4.45
CA ALA A 348 -6.99 -4.37 -4.56
C ALA A 348 -8.02 -5.44 -4.16
N LEU A 349 -8.85 -5.17 -3.14
CA LEU A 349 -9.97 -6.04 -2.75
C LEU A 349 -10.99 -6.17 -3.88
N MET A 350 -11.45 -5.04 -4.44
CA MET A 350 -12.43 -5.00 -5.52
C MET A 350 -11.91 -5.68 -6.80
N MET A 351 -10.62 -5.52 -7.11
CA MET A 351 -9.98 -6.21 -8.24
C MET A 351 -9.94 -7.73 -8.03
N LYS A 352 -9.61 -8.19 -6.81
CA LYS A 352 -9.64 -9.63 -6.47
C LYS A 352 -11.03 -10.20 -6.57
N GLU A 353 -12.03 -9.49 -6.08
CA GLU A 353 -13.44 -9.84 -6.21
C GLU A 353 -13.83 -9.99 -7.68
N HIS A 354 -13.59 -8.96 -8.51
CA HIS A 354 -13.89 -8.98 -9.93
C HIS A 354 -13.20 -10.16 -10.66
N ILE A 355 -11.95 -10.47 -10.34
CA ILE A 355 -11.24 -11.62 -10.90
C ILE A 355 -11.96 -12.92 -10.53
N ILE A 356 -12.38 -13.08 -9.28
CA ILE A 356 -13.06 -14.31 -8.84
C ILE A 356 -14.44 -14.44 -9.49
N ASP A 357 -15.20 -13.36 -9.57
CA ASP A 357 -16.57 -13.33 -10.12
C ASP A 357 -16.60 -13.50 -11.65
N THR A 358 -15.49 -13.15 -12.33
CA THR A 358 -15.38 -13.23 -13.79
C THR A 358 -14.60 -14.45 -14.25
N TYR A 359 -13.46 -14.73 -13.61
CA TYR A 359 -12.49 -15.73 -14.06
C TYR A 359 -12.50 -17.01 -13.21
N GLY A 360 -12.96 -16.94 -11.95
CA GLY A 360 -13.04 -18.05 -11.02
C GLY A 360 -12.11 -17.93 -9.82
N GLU A 361 -12.21 -18.89 -8.92
CA GLU A 361 -11.48 -18.87 -7.65
C GLU A 361 -9.97 -18.80 -7.84
N VAL A 362 -9.33 -17.88 -7.13
CA VAL A 362 -7.90 -17.64 -7.13
C VAL A 362 -7.23 -18.56 -6.10
N ARG A 363 -6.21 -19.30 -6.51
CA ARG A 363 -5.42 -20.13 -5.59
C ARG A 363 -4.59 -19.28 -4.64
N TYR A 364 -3.90 -18.27 -5.17
CA TYR A 364 -3.23 -17.21 -4.43
C TYR A 364 -2.98 -15.99 -5.31
N MET A 365 -2.80 -14.86 -4.66
CA MET A 365 -2.42 -13.59 -5.28
C MET A 365 -1.12 -13.11 -4.67
N MET A 366 -0.12 -12.85 -5.50
CA MET A 366 1.13 -12.23 -5.07
C MET A 366 1.29 -10.84 -5.66
N GLY A 367 1.81 -9.91 -4.86
CA GLY A 367 2.14 -8.57 -5.29
C GLY A 367 3.55 -8.49 -5.87
N ASN A 368 3.76 -7.52 -6.75
CA ASN A 368 5.04 -7.13 -7.33
C ASN A 368 5.07 -5.61 -7.43
N GLY A 369 6.16 -4.97 -7.05
CA GLY A 369 6.35 -3.54 -7.17
C GLY A 369 7.40 -2.99 -6.21
N GLY A 370 8.09 -1.93 -6.62
CA GLY A 370 9.16 -1.31 -5.83
C GLY A 370 8.79 0.06 -5.29
N SER A 371 9.54 0.54 -4.28
CA SER A 371 9.35 1.89 -3.71
C SER A 371 7.91 2.13 -3.24
N GLY A 372 7.19 3.10 -3.80
CA GLY A 372 5.77 3.29 -3.54
C GLY A 372 4.91 2.05 -3.80
N GLY A 373 5.30 1.17 -4.75
CA GLY A 373 4.66 -0.11 -4.99
C GLY A 373 4.91 -1.12 -3.86
N ALA A 374 6.05 -1.07 -3.18
CA ALA A 374 6.30 -1.83 -1.95
C ALA A 374 5.42 -1.32 -0.81
N ILE A 375 5.32 0.01 -0.63
CA ILE A 375 4.38 0.62 0.33
C ILE A 375 2.95 0.12 0.09
N ASN A 376 2.51 0.09 -1.17
CA ASN A 376 1.16 -0.37 -1.52
C ASN A 376 0.91 -1.82 -1.14
N GLN A 377 1.87 -2.72 -1.40
CA GLN A 377 1.79 -4.12 -1.01
C GLN A 377 1.70 -4.28 0.52
N ASN A 378 2.59 -3.61 1.26
CA ASN A 378 2.59 -3.60 2.72
C ASN A 378 1.29 -3.00 3.29
N SER A 379 0.75 -1.94 2.66
CA SER A 379 -0.53 -1.35 3.04
C SER A 379 -1.70 -2.30 2.81
N VAL A 380 -1.74 -3.01 1.67
CA VAL A 380 -2.78 -4.01 1.41
C VAL A 380 -2.71 -5.13 2.45
N ALA A 381 -1.50 -5.65 2.75
CA ALA A 381 -1.29 -6.69 3.75
C ALA A 381 -1.69 -6.23 5.18
N SER A 382 -1.49 -4.95 5.48
CA SER A 382 -1.76 -4.37 6.80
C SER A 382 -3.22 -3.99 7.00
N ILE A 383 -3.86 -3.43 5.97
CA ILE A 383 -5.24 -2.91 6.01
C ILE A 383 -6.25 -4.03 5.75
N LEU A 384 -5.98 -4.90 4.79
CA LEU A 384 -6.86 -5.97 4.34
C LEU A 384 -6.10 -7.32 4.29
N PRO A 385 -5.76 -7.90 5.46
CA PRO A 385 -5.10 -9.20 5.50
C PRO A 385 -5.83 -10.26 4.68
N GLY A 386 -5.08 -11.06 3.91
CA GLY A 386 -5.63 -12.12 3.05
C GLY A 386 -6.04 -11.68 1.64
N VAL A 387 -5.96 -10.40 1.29
CA VAL A 387 -6.12 -9.95 -0.11
C VAL A 387 -4.93 -10.39 -0.94
N ILE A 388 -3.71 -10.17 -0.46
CA ILE A 388 -2.48 -10.73 -1.06
C ILE A 388 -1.86 -11.76 -0.12
N ASP A 389 -1.23 -12.79 -0.70
CA ASP A 389 -0.66 -13.93 0.02
C ASP A 389 0.87 -13.87 0.07
N GLY A 390 1.47 -13.11 -0.85
CA GLY A 390 2.91 -12.87 -0.90
C GLY A 390 3.23 -11.51 -1.49
N THR A 391 4.38 -10.96 -1.11
CA THR A 391 4.87 -9.65 -1.56
C THR A 391 6.28 -9.78 -2.13
N GLN A 392 6.47 -9.34 -3.36
CA GLN A 392 7.78 -9.17 -3.97
C GLN A 392 8.09 -7.68 -3.99
N LEU A 393 8.86 -7.26 -2.99
CA LEU A 393 9.19 -5.86 -2.77
C LEU A 393 10.47 -5.50 -3.50
N GLY A 394 10.44 -4.45 -4.30
CA GLY A 394 11.66 -3.80 -4.78
C GLY A 394 11.94 -2.56 -3.94
N VAL A 395 13.15 -2.49 -3.34
CA VAL A 395 13.57 -1.32 -2.54
C VAL A 395 12.50 -0.89 -1.52
N ASP A 396 12.24 -1.75 -0.58
CA ASP A 396 11.15 -1.73 0.39
C ASP A 396 11.05 -0.46 1.25
N PHE A 397 9.80 -0.12 1.60
CA PHE A 397 9.40 0.83 2.62
C PHE A 397 8.22 0.23 3.39
N ALA A 398 8.30 0.18 4.71
CA ALA A 398 7.25 -0.44 5.51
C ALA A 398 5.88 0.25 5.36
N ASP A 399 5.85 1.58 5.30
CA ASP A 399 4.64 2.39 5.08
C ASP A 399 4.96 3.81 4.61
N SER A 400 3.91 4.56 4.21
CA SER A 400 4.04 5.96 3.78
C SER A 400 4.17 6.93 4.95
N GLU A 401 3.61 6.62 6.11
CA GLU A 401 3.53 7.53 7.26
C GLU A 401 4.94 7.78 7.83
N THR A 402 5.67 6.71 8.10
CA THR A 402 7.05 6.83 8.58
C THR A 402 8.03 7.28 7.49
N THR A 403 7.72 7.00 6.22
CA THR A 403 8.49 7.55 5.09
C THR A 403 8.34 9.08 5.00
N ALA A 404 7.14 9.62 5.15
CA ALA A 404 6.91 11.06 5.16
C ALA A 404 7.63 11.78 6.31
N MET A 405 7.85 11.09 7.44
CA MET A 405 8.64 11.62 8.55
C MET A 405 10.10 11.82 8.16
N GLU A 406 10.72 10.89 7.45
CA GLU A 406 12.10 11.06 6.97
C GLU A 406 12.21 12.14 5.89
N VAL A 407 11.23 12.23 4.99
CA VAL A 407 11.16 13.35 4.03
C VAL A 407 11.19 14.68 4.78
N MET A 408 10.37 14.81 5.80
CA MET A 408 10.32 16.01 6.65
C MET A 408 11.68 16.28 7.32
N ASP A 409 12.23 15.29 7.99
CA ASP A 409 13.50 15.42 8.73
C ASP A 409 14.64 15.80 7.78
N CYS A 410 14.74 15.18 6.60
CA CYS A 410 15.75 15.50 5.60
C CYS A 410 15.59 16.90 5.02
N VAL A 411 14.34 17.33 4.71
CA VAL A 411 14.07 18.70 4.23
C VAL A 411 14.56 19.74 5.23
N GLN A 412 14.30 19.53 6.52
CA GLN A 412 14.71 20.46 7.57
C GLN A 412 16.22 20.49 7.78
N LEU A 413 16.86 19.31 7.78
CA LEU A 413 18.31 19.20 7.91
C LEU A 413 19.00 19.90 6.75
N VAL A 414 18.59 19.68 5.51
CA VAL A 414 19.15 20.33 4.33
C VAL A 414 18.94 21.86 4.41
N ASN A 415 17.74 22.30 4.81
CA ASN A 415 17.46 23.74 5.01
C ASN A 415 18.36 24.34 6.10
N PHE A 416 18.56 23.66 7.21
CA PHE A 416 19.47 24.09 8.27
C PHE A 416 20.91 24.19 7.76
N TYR A 417 21.39 23.21 6.99
CA TYR A 417 22.73 23.24 6.40
C TYR A 417 22.96 24.39 5.42
N GLN A 418 21.87 25.01 4.90
CA GLN A 418 21.93 26.21 4.08
C GLN A 418 21.86 27.51 4.90
N SER A 419 21.65 27.43 6.22
CA SER A 419 21.50 28.59 7.06
C SER A 419 22.82 29.32 7.35
N PRO A 420 22.78 30.64 7.61
CA PRO A 420 23.96 31.39 8.08
C PRO A 420 24.53 30.84 9.39
N ASP A 421 23.66 30.32 10.28
CA ASP A 421 24.07 29.71 11.55
C ASP A 421 24.98 28.50 11.33
N TRP A 422 24.61 27.59 10.42
CA TRP A 422 25.48 26.45 10.07
C TRP A 422 26.79 26.90 9.42
N ALA A 423 26.70 27.83 8.47
CA ALA A 423 27.90 28.37 7.79
C ALA A 423 28.91 28.98 8.78
N ALA A 424 28.42 29.72 9.78
CA ALA A 424 29.28 30.30 10.82
C ALA A 424 29.97 29.23 11.67
N LEU A 425 29.29 28.12 11.98
CA LEU A 425 29.88 26.99 12.74
C LEU A 425 30.95 26.20 11.95
N GLN A 426 30.95 26.32 10.63
CA GLN A 426 31.87 25.61 9.75
C GLN A 426 33.07 26.45 9.25
N LEU A 427 33.22 27.68 9.77
CA LEU A 427 34.33 28.54 9.37
C LEU A 427 35.70 27.84 9.56
N GLY A 428 36.53 27.87 8.51
CA GLY A 428 37.86 27.26 8.50
C GLY A 428 37.88 25.73 8.31
N GLN A 429 36.71 25.09 8.10
CA GLN A 429 36.67 23.66 7.81
C GLN A 429 36.65 23.37 6.31
N THR A 430 37.21 22.22 5.93
CA THR A 430 37.16 21.75 4.54
C THR A 430 35.78 21.17 4.18
N PRO A 431 35.38 21.16 2.90
CA PRO A 431 34.15 20.51 2.47
C PRO A 431 34.01 19.05 2.95
N THR A 432 35.09 18.29 2.95
CA THR A 432 35.11 16.91 3.44
C THR A 432 34.78 16.81 4.93
N GLN A 433 35.31 17.72 5.76
CA GLN A 433 35.00 17.77 7.19
C GLN A 433 33.52 18.15 7.44
N VAL A 434 33.02 19.14 6.71
CA VAL A 434 31.61 19.56 6.80
C VAL A 434 30.68 18.44 6.38
N ASN A 435 30.98 17.76 5.27
CA ASN A 435 30.15 16.65 4.77
C ASN A 435 30.17 15.44 5.71
N ALA A 436 31.33 15.14 6.35
CA ALA A 436 31.40 14.09 7.37
C ALA A 436 30.46 14.38 8.57
N LYS A 437 30.33 15.64 8.99
CA LYS A 437 29.41 16.05 10.04
C LYS A 437 27.94 15.90 9.60
N LYS A 438 27.61 16.32 8.37
CA LYS A 438 26.26 16.12 7.81
C LYS A 438 25.91 14.63 7.75
N THR A 439 26.83 13.79 7.29
CA THR A 439 26.70 12.32 7.29
C THR A 439 26.40 11.78 8.69
N ALA A 440 27.15 12.20 9.69
CA ALA A 440 26.97 11.77 11.07
C ALA A 440 25.61 12.19 11.66
N ILE A 441 25.12 13.39 11.30
CA ILE A 441 23.81 13.89 11.72
C ILE A 441 22.67 13.15 11.01
N ASN A 442 22.78 12.95 9.68
CA ASN A 442 21.77 12.30 8.86
C ASN A 442 21.68 10.80 9.16
N GLY A 443 22.83 10.16 9.48
CA GLY A 443 22.91 8.73 9.74
C GLY A 443 22.98 7.83 8.51
N HIS A 444 22.90 8.38 7.32
CA HIS A 444 22.99 7.67 6.04
C HIS A 444 24.44 7.31 5.70
N LEU A 445 24.66 6.60 4.57
CA LEU A 445 26.00 6.24 4.11
C LEU A 445 26.86 7.48 3.83
N ASP A 446 26.23 8.51 3.25
CA ASP A 446 26.83 9.83 3.11
C ASP A 446 25.78 10.95 3.30
N HIS A 447 26.23 12.21 3.18
CA HIS A 447 25.38 13.38 3.40
C HIS A 447 24.36 13.61 2.27
N THR A 448 24.50 12.95 1.11
CA THR A 448 23.72 13.25 -0.10
C THR A 448 22.32 12.61 -0.11
N ALA A 449 22.07 11.59 0.69
CA ALA A 449 20.76 10.94 0.71
C ALA A 449 19.61 11.91 1.06
N CYS A 450 19.81 12.84 2.01
CA CYS A 450 18.82 13.88 2.28
C CYS A 450 18.60 14.85 1.11
N HIS A 451 19.60 15.01 0.21
CA HIS A 451 19.42 15.76 -1.03
C HIS A 451 18.45 15.06 -1.99
N GLY A 452 18.48 13.72 -2.04
CA GLY A 452 17.50 12.92 -2.76
C GLY A 452 16.07 13.15 -2.24
N TRP A 453 15.90 13.08 -0.93
CA TRP A 453 14.59 13.29 -0.30
C TRP A 453 14.00 14.67 -0.59
N ILE A 454 14.78 15.75 -0.45
CA ILE A 454 14.27 17.10 -0.76
C ILE A 454 13.98 17.25 -2.26
N THR A 455 14.83 16.67 -3.13
CA THR A 455 14.66 16.77 -4.59
C THR A 455 13.38 16.10 -5.07
N PHE A 456 13.11 14.88 -4.61
CA PHE A 456 12.01 14.08 -5.14
C PHE A 456 10.69 14.27 -4.37
N PHE A 457 10.75 14.55 -3.06
CA PHE A 457 9.55 14.51 -2.22
C PHE A 457 9.33 15.74 -1.34
N GLY A 458 10.32 16.64 -1.22
CA GLY A 458 10.18 17.83 -0.40
C GLY A 458 9.00 18.73 -0.78
N GLY A 459 8.70 18.81 -2.08
CA GLY A 459 7.56 19.57 -2.58
C GLY A 459 6.20 18.99 -2.21
N LEU A 460 6.11 17.66 -1.93
CA LEU A 460 4.85 17.01 -1.54
C LEU A 460 4.36 17.45 -0.14
N LEU A 461 5.24 17.95 0.70
CA LEU A 461 4.87 18.52 2.01
C LEU A 461 4.20 19.89 1.90
N LYS A 462 4.35 20.59 0.77
CA LYS A 462 3.86 21.96 0.56
C LYS A 462 2.46 21.97 -0.03
N ALA A 463 1.67 22.97 0.38
CA ALA A 463 0.36 23.22 -0.19
C ALA A 463 0.42 24.15 -1.40
N GLY A 464 -0.47 23.93 -2.36
CA GLY A 464 -0.70 24.85 -3.47
C GLY A 464 0.21 24.61 -4.68
N ASN A 465 0.29 25.62 -5.54
CA ASN A 465 1.11 25.60 -6.74
C ASN A 465 2.50 26.17 -6.41
N TYR A 466 3.40 25.30 -5.96
CA TYR A 466 4.75 25.65 -5.57
C TYR A 466 5.74 25.42 -6.70
N THR A 467 6.54 26.42 -7.02
CA THR A 467 7.69 26.28 -7.93
C THR A 467 8.95 26.10 -7.10
N PRO A 468 9.66 24.99 -7.23
CA PRO A 468 10.88 24.75 -6.47
C PRO A 468 11.98 25.72 -6.89
N THR A 469 12.76 26.17 -5.92
CA THR A 469 14.00 26.92 -6.14
C THR A 469 15.18 26.00 -5.92
N GLY A 470 16.28 26.23 -6.64
CA GLY A 470 17.50 25.45 -6.45
C GLY A 470 18.05 25.64 -5.03
N VAL A 471 18.51 24.54 -4.42
CA VAL A 471 19.18 24.54 -3.13
C VAL A 471 20.66 24.26 -3.36
N ALA A 472 21.54 25.19 -2.97
CA ALA A 472 22.97 25.02 -3.15
C ALA A 472 23.59 24.26 -1.96
N ASP A 473 24.56 23.40 -2.21
CA ASP A 473 25.40 22.82 -1.15
C ASP A 473 26.40 23.87 -0.63
N ASN A 474 26.32 24.21 0.65
CA ASN A 474 27.20 25.22 1.25
C ASN A 474 28.68 24.86 1.23
N ALA A 475 29.02 23.56 1.13
CA ALA A 475 30.40 23.12 1.08
C ALA A 475 30.99 23.19 -0.34
N THR A 476 30.17 22.97 -1.36
CA THR A 476 30.62 22.87 -2.76
C THR A 476 30.06 23.97 -3.67
N GLY A 477 29.00 24.66 -3.24
CA GLY A 477 28.27 25.61 -4.08
C GLY A 477 27.44 24.97 -5.21
N ALA A 478 27.45 23.66 -5.34
CA ALA A 478 26.67 22.95 -6.36
C ALA A 478 25.17 22.97 -6.04
N ILE A 479 24.32 23.13 -7.05
CA ILE A 479 22.87 22.96 -6.88
C ILE A 479 22.57 21.49 -6.68
N ILE A 480 22.06 21.13 -5.50
CA ILE A 480 21.85 19.75 -5.05
C ILE A 480 20.39 19.32 -5.06
N ALA A 481 19.46 20.26 -5.01
CA ALA A 481 18.04 19.96 -4.98
C ALA A 481 17.21 21.09 -5.57
N THR A 482 16.16 20.75 -6.26
CA THR A 482 15.16 21.68 -6.78
C THR A 482 13.77 21.43 -6.21
N GLY A 483 13.56 20.30 -5.54
CA GLY A 483 12.27 19.86 -5.03
C GLY A 483 11.28 19.46 -6.13
N VAL A 484 10.17 18.85 -5.73
CA VAL A 484 9.08 18.46 -6.64
C VAL A 484 8.03 19.57 -6.65
N PRO A 485 7.52 20.01 -7.82
CA PRO A 485 6.40 20.95 -7.89
C PRO A 485 5.18 20.40 -7.14
N THR A 486 4.50 21.26 -6.38
CA THR A 486 3.35 20.81 -5.58
C THR A 486 2.08 20.65 -6.37
N ASN A 487 1.90 21.29 -7.53
CA ASN A 487 0.71 21.08 -8.36
C ASN A 487 0.69 19.65 -8.98
N ASN A 488 0.92 18.65 -8.17
CA ASN A 488 0.84 17.26 -8.61
C ASN A 488 -0.60 16.74 -8.68
N CYS A 489 -1.63 17.54 -8.29
CA CYS A 489 -3.01 17.32 -8.72
C CYS A 489 -3.18 17.40 -10.24
N GLN A 490 -2.29 18.13 -10.94
CA GLN A 490 -2.35 18.38 -12.39
C GLN A 490 -3.61 19.12 -12.83
N LEU A 491 -4.19 19.89 -11.93
CA LEU A 491 -5.28 20.82 -12.23
C LEU A 491 -4.70 22.16 -12.71
N PRO A 492 -5.46 22.97 -13.46
CA PRO A 492 -5.10 24.36 -13.75
C PRO A 492 -4.77 25.13 -12.47
N ALA A 493 -3.75 25.99 -12.50
CA ALA A 493 -3.30 26.73 -11.32
C ALA A 493 -4.43 27.51 -10.62
N SER A 494 -5.40 28.02 -11.38
CA SER A 494 -6.58 28.73 -10.85
C SER A 494 -7.52 27.84 -10.02
N MET A 495 -7.42 26.52 -10.13
CA MET A 495 -8.21 25.56 -9.37
C MET A 495 -7.47 25.04 -8.12
N VAL A 496 -6.17 25.31 -8.00
CA VAL A 496 -5.32 24.82 -6.91
C VAL A 496 -5.33 25.84 -5.77
N TYR A 497 -5.12 25.38 -4.55
CA TYR A 497 -5.01 26.23 -3.37
C TYR A 497 -3.98 27.36 -3.56
N ASP A 498 -4.44 28.55 -3.27
CA ASP A 498 -3.62 29.74 -3.10
C ASP A 498 -4.19 30.53 -1.90
N PRO A 499 -3.36 30.93 -0.92
CA PRO A 499 -3.86 31.54 0.31
C PRO A 499 -4.60 32.87 0.09
N VAL A 500 -4.41 33.51 -1.08
CA VAL A 500 -5.02 34.83 -1.41
C VAL A 500 -6.14 34.68 -2.44
N THR A 501 -5.87 33.96 -3.55
CA THR A 501 -6.77 33.94 -4.70
C THR A 501 -7.71 32.76 -4.71
N ASN A 502 -7.35 31.61 -4.07
CA ASN A 502 -8.18 30.41 -3.99
C ASN A 502 -7.95 29.64 -2.66
N PRO A 503 -8.33 30.22 -1.50
CA PRO A 503 -8.03 29.63 -0.19
C PRO A 503 -8.77 28.32 0.11
N THR A 504 -9.79 27.98 -0.66
CA THR A 504 -10.57 26.74 -0.54
C THR A 504 -10.21 25.67 -1.57
N GLY A 505 -9.26 25.96 -2.46
CA GLY A 505 -8.79 25.02 -3.49
C GLY A 505 -8.10 23.78 -2.90
N PRO A 506 -8.01 22.69 -3.68
CA PRO A 506 -7.25 21.52 -3.29
C PRO A 506 -5.78 21.86 -3.11
N ARG A 507 -5.19 21.37 -2.00
CA ARG A 507 -3.79 21.70 -1.65
C ARG A 507 -2.76 20.91 -2.45
N CYS A 508 -3.15 19.83 -3.09
CA CYS A 508 -2.30 19.01 -3.96
C CYS A 508 -1.04 18.43 -3.29
N GLY A 509 -0.94 18.49 -1.99
CA GLY A 509 0.14 17.91 -1.20
C GLY A 509 -0.27 16.61 -0.53
N ILE A 510 0.63 16.04 0.25
CA ILE A 510 0.41 14.78 0.99
C ILE A 510 -0.82 14.86 1.90
N ALA A 511 -1.09 16.02 2.50
CA ALA A 511 -2.24 16.23 3.36
C ALA A 511 -3.58 16.18 2.62
N ASP A 512 -3.60 16.48 1.32
CA ASP A 512 -4.84 16.51 0.54
C ASP A 512 -5.46 15.11 0.38
N GLY A 513 -4.63 14.08 0.25
CA GLY A 513 -5.06 12.67 0.20
C GLY A 513 -5.50 12.12 1.56
N ALA A 514 -5.17 12.78 2.65
CA ALA A 514 -5.41 12.31 4.02
C ALA A 514 -6.73 12.80 4.63
N VAL A 515 -7.40 13.80 4.02
CA VAL A 515 -8.66 14.38 4.54
C VAL A 515 -9.73 13.30 4.77
N SER A 516 -9.90 12.38 3.85
CA SER A 516 -10.91 11.34 3.93
C SER A 516 -10.64 10.30 5.02
N VAL A 517 -9.40 10.19 5.46
CA VAL A 517 -8.95 9.24 6.49
C VAL A 517 -8.87 9.89 7.86
N TYR A 518 -8.13 10.99 7.96
CA TYR A 518 -7.88 11.65 9.24
C TYR A 518 -8.91 12.73 9.59
N GLY A 519 -9.67 13.21 8.62
CA GLY A 519 -10.54 14.36 8.77
C GLY A 519 -9.81 15.68 8.52
N SER A 520 -10.51 16.75 8.79
CA SER A 520 -10.04 18.10 8.54
C SER A 520 -10.38 19.05 9.69
N THR A 521 -9.62 20.14 9.78
CA THR A 521 -9.92 21.24 10.68
C THR A 521 -9.88 22.55 9.91
N THR A 522 -10.56 23.56 10.43
CA THR A 522 -10.47 24.92 9.89
C THR A 522 -9.07 25.48 10.16
N ASN A 523 -8.43 25.98 9.12
CA ASN A 523 -7.11 26.60 9.28
C ASN A 523 -7.23 27.97 9.96
N ALA A 524 -6.91 28.02 11.24
CA ALA A 524 -6.92 29.26 12.02
C ALA A 524 -5.84 30.26 11.55
N LEU A 525 -4.82 29.81 10.82
CA LEU A 525 -3.73 30.65 10.29
C LEU A 525 -3.99 31.09 8.84
N ALA A 526 -5.08 30.63 8.21
CA ALA A 526 -5.49 31.19 6.93
C ALA A 526 -5.80 32.67 7.08
N PRO A 527 -5.56 33.51 6.03
CA PRO A 527 -5.95 34.90 6.04
C PRO A 527 -7.38 35.07 6.56
N SER A 528 -7.58 35.97 7.49
CA SER A 528 -8.80 36.13 8.28
C SER A 528 -10.05 36.03 7.41
N GLY A 529 -10.92 35.05 7.69
CA GLY A 529 -12.21 34.89 7.04
C GLY A 529 -12.29 33.90 5.89
N SER A 530 -11.20 33.22 5.50
CA SER A 530 -11.24 32.30 4.33
C SER A 530 -12.04 31.00 4.59
N GLY A 531 -12.23 30.59 5.86
CA GLY A 531 -12.89 29.34 6.20
C GLY A 531 -12.19 28.10 5.64
N ALA A 532 -10.96 28.23 5.16
CA ALA A 532 -10.21 27.15 4.53
C ALA A 532 -9.97 26.00 5.49
N THR A 533 -10.36 24.79 5.07
CA THR A 533 -10.10 23.57 5.81
C THR A 533 -8.79 22.94 5.34
N ARG A 534 -8.09 22.24 6.25
CA ARG A 534 -6.93 21.41 5.96
C ARG A 534 -7.08 20.04 6.59
N ALA A 535 -6.41 19.05 6.05
CA ALA A 535 -6.34 17.76 6.69
C ALA A 535 -5.67 17.84 8.07
N LEU A 536 -6.10 17.01 8.99
CA LEU A 536 -5.29 16.64 10.15
C LEU A 536 -4.05 15.90 9.64
N ASN A 537 -2.90 16.11 10.28
CA ASN A 537 -1.67 15.44 9.88
C ASN A 537 -0.91 14.87 11.08
N ASN A 538 -0.05 13.90 10.81
CA ASN A 538 0.73 13.16 11.79
C ASN A 538 2.23 13.47 11.76
N LEU A 539 2.64 14.53 11.05
CA LEU A 539 4.03 14.98 11.01
C LEU A 539 4.39 15.70 12.32
N ASP A 540 5.41 15.21 13.00
CA ASP A 540 5.87 15.72 14.30
C ASP A 540 7.39 15.64 14.44
N ASN A 541 8.01 16.67 15.01
CA ASN A 541 9.41 16.62 15.42
C ASN A 541 9.67 17.23 16.80
N VAL A 542 8.63 17.35 17.61
CA VAL A 542 8.77 17.83 19.00
C VAL A 542 9.60 16.84 19.80
N GLY A 543 10.60 17.33 20.50
CA GLY A 543 11.47 16.52 21.33
C GLY A 543 12.55 15.73 20.59
N ILE A 544 12.57 15.73 19.26
CA ILE A 544 13.59 15.04 18.45
C ILE A 544 14.94 15.73 18.61
N GLN A 545 15.95 15.01 19.09
CA GLN A 545 17.31 15.50 19.32
C GLN A 545 18.20 15.19 18.13
N TYR A 546 18.07 15.96 17.03
CA TYR A 546 18.83 15.73 15.81
C TYR A 546 20.34 15.74 16.10
N GLY A 547 21.04 14.71 15.61
CA GLY A 547 22.49 14.58 15.77
C GLY A 547 22.96 14.07 17.15
N LEU A 548 22.06 13.54 18.02
CA LEU A 548 22.45 13.07 19.37
C LEU A 548 23.59 12.06 19.35
N LYS A 549 23.52 11.03 18.52
CA LYS A 549 24.62 10.03 18.41
C LYS A 549 25.88 10.60 17.78
N ALA A 550 25.74 11.56 16.88
CA ALA A 550 26.89 12.28 16.31
C ALA A 550 27.60 13.12 17.38
N LEU A 551 26.85 13.76 18.28
CA LEU A 551 27.41 14.43 19.45
C LEU A 551 28.14 13.44 20.37
N GLN A 552 27.47 12.37 20.77
CA GLN A 552 28.03 11.36 21.70
C GLN A 552 29.29 10.70 21.16
N SER A 553 29.43 10.54 19.84
CA SER A 553 30.61 10.00 19.19
C SER A 553 31.71 11.06 18.95
N GLY A 554 31.48 12.32 19.23
CA GLY A 554 32.40 13.41 18.96
C GLY A 554 32.50 13.84 17.49
N ALA A 555 31.60 13.33 16.62
CA ALA A 555 31.53 13.71 15.21
C ALA A 555 31.10 15.18 15.01
N ILE A 556 30.32 15.71 15.93
CA ILE A 556 29.96 17.12 16.01
C ILE A 556 30.24 17.67 17.41
N SER A 557 30.47 18.96 17.49
CA SER A 557 30.71 19.65 18.77
C SER A 557 29.42 19.91 19.53
N ALA A 558 29.54 20.23 20.83
CA ALA A 558 28.41 20.67 21.65
C ALA A 558 27.71 21.89 21.07
N GLU A 559 28.45 22.85 20.51
CA GLU A 559 27.88 24.06 19.92
C GLU A 559 27.10 23.77 18.63
N GLU A 560 27.62 22.89 17.78
CA GLU A 560 26.90 22.45 16.57
C GLU A 560 25.61 21.73 16.92
N PHE A 561 25.61 20.86 17.94
CA PHE A 561 24.41 20.16 18.40
C PHE A 561 23.36 21.12 18.97
N VAL A 562 23.79 22.06 19.83
CA VAL A 562 22.88 23.04 20.44
C VAL A 562 22.26 23.91 19.36
N THR A 563 23.06 24.49 18.48
CA THR A 563 22.57 25.37 17.42
C THR A 563 21.67 24.65 16.44
N LEU A 564 22.00 23.42 16.05
CA LEU A 564 21.12 22.59 15.21
C LEU A 564 19.74 22.45 15.85
N ASN A 565 19.68 22.04 17.10
CA ASN A 565 18.40 21.75 17.77
C ASN A 565 17.62 22.99 18.15
N GLU A 566 18.28 24.12 18.32
CA GLU A 566 17.67 25.44 18.55
C GLU A 566 17.04 26.01 17.27
N LYS A 567 17.69 25.80 16.10
CA LYS A 567 17.36 26.50 14.85
C LYS A 567 16.66 25.68 13.80
N ILE A 568 16.59 24.35 13.94
CA ILE A 568 16.08 23.49 12.89
C ILE A 568 14.60 23.75 12.56
N GLY A 569 13.76 24.13 13.54
CA GLY A 569 12.34 24.40 13.34
C GLY A 569 11.54 23.19 12.83
N GLY A 570 10.53 23.45 12.03
CA GLY A 570 9.67 22.45 11.40
C GLY A 570 8.75 23.03 10.31
N PRO A 571 8.12 22.18 9.48
CA PRO A 571 7.08 22.67 8.59
C PRO A 571 5.83 23.08 9.37
N ASP A 572 5.21 24.16 8.94
CA ASP A 572 3.84 24.47 9.32
C ASP A 572 2.85 23.51 8.64
N LYS A 573 1.56 23.73 8.82
CA LYS A 573 0.51 22.87 8.30
C LYS A 573 0.33 22.91 6.76
N ASP A 574 0.92 23.87 6.08
CA ASP A 574 0.98 24.01 4.62
C ASP A 574 2.39 23.71 4.08
N GLY A 575 3.26 23.13 4.92
CA GLY A 575 4.59 22.65 4.54
C GLY A 575 5.65 23.75 4.41
N ASN A 576 5.36 24.99 4.84
CA ASN A 576 6.36 26.05 4.86
C ASN A 576 7.24 25.91 6.11
N TRP A 577 8.51 26.23 5.99
CA TRP A 577 9.41 26.24 7.14
C TRP A 577 8.96 27.26 8.19
N SER A 578 8.98 26.84 9.45
CA SER A 578 8.70 27.65 10.64
C SER A 578 9.84 27.46 11.64
N ALA A 579 10.12 28.49 12.43
CA ALA A 579 11.07 28.40 13.54
C ALA A 579 10.58 27.46 14.66
N SER A 580 9.27 27.22 14.73
CA SER A 580 8.67 26.24 15.65
C SER A 580 8.79 24.83 15.11
N ARG A 581 8.92 23.86 16.01
CA ARG A 581 8.84 22.43 15.68
C ARG A 581 7.47 22.08 15.10
N ALA A 582 7.40 21.13 14.16
CA ALA A 582 6.16 20.58 13.65
C ALA A 582 5.42 19.82 14.75
N VAL A 583 4.11 20.02 14.83
CA VAL A 583 3.26 19.35 15.83
C VAL A 583 2.15 18.57 15.12
N ALA A 584 2.13 17.25 15.31
CA ALA A 584 1.06 16.38 14.82
C ALA A 584 -0.27 16.67 15.53
N ASP A 585 -1.36 16.46 14.81
CA ASP A 585 -2.70 16.43 15.38
C ASP A 585 -2.93 15.08 16.09
N ASN A 586 -3.30 15.09 17.37
CA ASN A 586 -3.39 13.86 18.19
C ASN A 586 -4.39 12.84 17.62
N ASP A 587 -5.51 13.33 17.06
CA ASP A 587 -6.53 12.44 16.48
C ASP A 587 -5.99 11.69 15.26
N SER A 588 -5.18 12.33 14.40
CA SER A 588 -4.58 11.68 13.24
C SER A 588 -3.59 10.59 13.64
N LEU A 589 -2.85 10.76 14.75
CA LEU A 589 -1.93 9.75 15.26
C LEU A 589 -2.66 8.45 15.60
N ALA A 590 -3.71 8.52 16.41
CA ALA A 590 -4.48 7.34 16.80
C ALA A 590 -5.15 6.67 15.59
N ILE A 591 -5.61 7.45 14.61
CA ILE A 591 -6.18 6.92 13.37
C ILE A 591 -5.12 6.20 12.53
N ALA A 592 -3.91 6.76 12.39
CA ALA A 592 -2.83 6.16 11.60
C ALA A 592 -2.50 4.74 12.09
N TYR A 593 -2.37 4.55 13.39
CA TYR A 593 -2.09 3.22 13.99
C TYR A 593 -3.30 2.29 13.90
N ARG A 594 -4.48 2.77 14.32
CA ARG A 594 -5.70 1.96 14.35
C ARG A 594 -6.10 1.48 12.95
N ALA A 595 -5.88 2.32 11.93
CA ALA A 595 -6.19 2.01 10.55
C ALA A 595 -5.15 1.12 9.86
N GLY A 596 -4.04 0.78 10.51
CA GLY A 596 -2.96 -0.01 9.92
C GLY A 596 -2.13 0.75 8.87
N LEU A 597 -2.18 2.10 8.87
CA LEU A 597 -1.41 2.96 7.96
C LEU A 597 0.06 3.03 8.37
N VAL A 598 0.35 3.00 9.67
CA VAL A 598 1.65 2.58 10.18
C VAL A 598 1.63 1.05 10.21
N SER A 599 2.30 0.42 9.26
CA SER A 599 2.20 -1.02 9.03
C SER A 599 2.60 -1.83 10.27
N PRO A 600 1.66 -2.57 10.89
CA PRO A 600 1.94 -3.32 12.11
C PRO A 600 2.72 -4.59 11.80
N GLY A 601 3.77 -4.87 12.56
CA GLY A 601 4.60 -6.06 12.40
C GLY A 601 3.81 -7.37 12.42
N LYS A 602 2.73 -7.42 13.19
CA LYS A 602 1.83 -8.58 13.26
C LYS A 602 1.17 -8.91 11.91
N SER A 603 0.74 -7.91 11.15
CA SER A 603 0.16 -8.13 9.83
C SER A 603 1.24 -8.49 8.81
N LEU A 604 2.38 -7.80 8.83
CA LEU A 604 3.52 -8.07 7.96
C LEU A 604 4.11 -9.47 8.18
N ALA A 605 4.03 -10.00 9.40
CA ALA A 605 4.49 -11.36 9.72
C ALA A 605 3.71 -12.48 9.02
N ASN A 606 2.46 -12.21 8.62
CA ASN A 606 1.56 -13.22 8.09
C ASN A 606 1.61 -13.37 6.55
N VAL A 607 2.53 -12.66 5.89
CA VAL A 607 2.69 -12.65 4.43
C VAL A 607 4.09 -13.12 4.06
N ALA A 608 4.21 -13.98 3.03
CA ALA A 608 5.50 -14.35 2.47
C ALA A 608 6.12 -13.13 1.77
N THR A 609 7.33 -12.74 2.13
CA THR A 609 7.98 -11.54 1.60
C THR A 609 9.35 -11.85 1.03
N ILE A 610 9.61 -11.42 -0.21
CA ILE A 610 10.95 -11.34 -0.79
C ILE A 610 11.25 -9.87 -1.08
N ASP A 611 12.22 -9.30 -0.38
CA ASP A 611 12.66 -7.92 -0.53
C ASP A 611 13.96 -7.87 -1.35
N LEU A 612 13.86 -7.32 -2.57
CA LEU A 612 15.01 -7.07 -3.45
C LEU A 612 15.54 -5.67 -3.18
N ARG A 613 16.57 -5.58 -2.37
CA ARG A 613 17.19 -4.32 -1.99
C ARG A 613 18.34 -3.97 -2.91
N ALA A 614 18.06 -3.19 -3.96
CA ALA A 614 19.08 -2.58 -4.80
C ALA A 614 19.85 -1.48 -4.05
N TYR A 615 21.09 -1.20 -4.47
CA TYR A 615 21.89 -0.11 -3.93
C TYR A 615 21.34 1.25 -4.39
N ASP A 616 20.98 2.08 -3.45
CA ASP A 616 20.58 3.48 -3.68
C ASP A 616 20.83 4.32 -2.40
N GLU A 617 22.04 4.20 -1.85
CA GLU A 617 22.41 4.81 -0.56
C GLU A 617 22.85 6.27 -0.69
N THR A 618 23.16 6.73 -1.91
CA THR A 618 23.70 8.06 -2.17
C THR A 618 22.94 8.75 -3.30
N TYR A 619 22.83 10.07 -3.23
CA TYR A 619 22.22 10.85 -4.31
C TYR A 619 23.26 11.19 -5.39
N ASN A 620 23.13 10.61 -6.56
CA ASN A 620 23.98 10.86 -7.72
C ASN A 620 23.21 10.63 -9.02
N LEU A 621 22.48 11.61 -9.48
CA LEU A 621 21.66 11.51 -10.70
C LEU A 621 22.42 11.14 -11.97
N PRO A 622 23.65 11.61 -12.23
CA PRO A 622 24.43 11.19 -13.39
C PRO A 622 24.62 9.69 -13.53
N ILE A 623 24.61 8.95 -12.41
CA ILE A 623 24.67 7.48 -12.42
C ILE A 623 23.36 6.82 -11.98
N GLY A 624 22.27 7.59 -11.92
CA GLY A 624 20.92 7.07 -11.66
C GLY A 624 20.62 6.71 -10.21
N GLN A 625 21.42 7.19 -9.23
CA GLN A 625 21.16 7.00 -7.80
C GLN A 625 20.32 8.15 -7.24
N ALA A 626 19.16 7.81 -6.69
CA ALA A 626 18.26 8.77 -6.07
C ALA A 626 18.56 9.04 -4.59
N GLY A 627 19.29 8.15 -3.92
CA GLY A 627 19.70 8.26 -2.52
C GLY A 627 18.56 8.15 -1.51
N ILE A 628 17.44 7.53 -1.91
CA ILE A 628 16.24 7.45 -1.06
C ILE A 628 15.86 6.02 -0.67
N HIS A 629 16.43 5.00 -1.30
CA HIS A 629 16.10 3.61 -1.08
C HIS A 629 17.15 2.91 -0.20
N GLN A 630 17.37 3.41 1.01
CA GLN A 630 18.42 2.94 1.91
C GLN A 630 18.14 1.55 2.50
N TYR A 631 19.20 0.75 2.74
CA TYR A 631 19.10 -0.59 3.33
C TYR A 631 18.44 -0.62 4.71
N TRP A 632 18.61 0.42 5.52
CA TRP A 632 18.06 0.45 6.87
C TRP A 632 16.54 0.25 6.91
N ARG A 633 15.82 0.56 5.82
CA ARG A 633 14.37 0.41 5.73
C ARG A 633 13.92 -1.05 5.74
N SER A 634 14.61 -1.93 5.02
CA SER A 634 14.38 -3.38 5.09
C SER A 634 14.60 -3.92 6.50
N TYR A 635 15.59 -3.38 7.20
CA TYR A 635 15.87 -3.76 8.59
C TYR A 635 14.83 -3.18 9.57
N SER A 636 14.26 -2.02 9.28
CA SER A 636 13.13 -1.48 10.04
C SER A 636 11.88 -2.36 9.87
N HIS A 637 11.61 -2.80 8.64
CA HIS A 637 10.52 -3.74 8.36
C HIS A 637 10.71 -5.05 9.16
N ARG A 638 11.89 -5.65 9.10
CA ARG A 638 12.23 -6.84 9.91
C ARG A 638 12.11 -6.61 11.41
N ALA A 639 12.58 -5.47 11.89
CA ALA A 639 12.50 -5.14 13.32
C ALA A 639 11.04 -5.02 13.81
N ARG A 640 10.12 -4.56 12.97
CA ARG A 640 8.67 -4.57 13.29
C ARG A 640 8.13 -5.98 13.39
N ILE A 641 8.49 -6.85 12.45
CA ILE A 641 8.10 -8.26 12.47
C ILE A 641 8.67 -8.94 13.72
N ASP A 642 9.96 -8.74 14.02
CA ASP A 642 10.64 -9.31 15.17
C ASP A 642 9.99 -8.90 16.48
N ALA A 643 9.67 -7.62 16.63
CA ALA A 643 8.99 -7.09 17.80
C ALA A 643 7.59 -7.69 18.01
N ALA A 644 6.88 -7.99 16.92
CA ALA A 644 5.50 -8.48 16.98
C ALA A 644 5.39 -10.01 17.05
N ALA A 645 6.33 -10.74 16.46
CA ALA A 645 6.22 -12.18 16.23
C ALA A 645 7.46 -12.99 16.69
N GLY A 646 8.48 -12.32 17.22
CA GLY A 646 9.68 -12.96 17.76
C GLY A 646 10.67 -13.45 16.71
N GLY A 647 10.52 -13.06 15.46
CA GLY A 647 11.43 -13.39 14.37
C GLY A 647 10.82 -13.09 13.01
N HIS A 648 11.64 -12.97 11.97
CA HIS A 648 11.25 -12.58 10.61
C HIS A 648 11.40 -13.73 9.58
N ALA A 649 11.11 -14.97 9.96
CA ALA A 649 11.28 -16.12 9.08
C ALA A 649 10.40 -16.10 7.82
N ASN A 650 9.36 -15.26 7.80
CA ASN A 650 8.50 -15.00 6.65
C ASN A 650 9.09 -13.97 5.65
N HIS A 651 10.26 -13.37 5.93
CA HIS A 651 10.84 -12.28 5.15
C HIS A 651 12.24 -12.66 4.65
N ALA A 652 12.42 -12.78 3.35
CA ALA A 652 13.70 -12.96 2.67
C ALA A 652 14.26 -11.61 2.23
N LEU A 653 15.53 -11.35 2.47
CA LEU A 653 16.22 -10.11 2.07
C LEU A 653 17.36 -10.41 1.11
N TRP A 654 17.25 -9.90 -0.11
CA TRP A 654 18.26 -10.01 -1.18
C TRP A 654 18.92 -8.65 -1.37
N ARG A 655 20.19 -8.53 -0.94
CA ARG A 655 20.94 -7.26 -0.98
C ARG A 655 21.93 -7.23 -2.13
N PHE A 656 21.92 -6.14 -2.86
CA PHE A 656 22.80 -5.92 -4.02
C PHE A 656 23.66 -4.68 -3.81
N GLY A 657 24.98 -4.82 -3.95
CA GLY A 657 25.92 -3.70 -3.95
C GLY A 657 25.74 -2.77 -5.16
N PRO A 658 26.70 -1.85 -5.41
CA PRO A 658 26.62 -0.84 -6.48
C PRO A 658 26.40 -1.39 -7.89
N ALA A 659 26.74 -2.65 -8.13
CA ALA A 659 26.44 -3.32 -9.41
C ALA A 659 24.92 -3.50 -9.65
N GLY A 660 24.10 -3.34 -8.63
CA GLY A 660 22.65 -3.55 -8.67
C GLY A 660 22.26 -5.03 -8.85
N PRO A 661 20.95 -5.33 -8.94
CA PRO A 661 20.47 -6.68 -9.22
C PRO A 661 20.84 -7.13 -10.64
N ALA A 662 21.01 -8.43 -10.85
CA ALA A 662 21.09 -9.00 -12.18
C ALA A 662 19.72 -8.88 -12.89
N ALA A 663 19.73 -8.88 -14.22
CA ALA A 663 18.50 -8.82 -15.01
C ALA A 663 17.51 -9.97 -14.69
N THR A 664 18.01 -11.12 -14.22
CA THR A 664 17.21 -12.28 -13.83
C THR A 664 16.66 -12.17 -12.41
N SER A 665 17.19 -11.30 -11.55
CA SER A 665 16.88 -11.29 -10.11
C SER A 665 15.39 -11.14 -9.80
N ALA A 666 14.66 -10.34 -10.58
CA ALA A 666 13.22 -10.19 -10.41
C ALA A 666 12.46 -11.48 -10.78
N VAL A 667 12.87 -12.16 -11.85
CA VAL A 667 12.31 -13.44 -12.27
C VAL A 667 12.65 -14.54 -11.26
N ASP A 668 13.89 -14.57 -10.76
CA ASP A 668 14.31 -15.53 -9.73
C ASP A 668 13.49 -15.36 -8.45
N ALA A 669 13.23 -14.13 -8.03
CA ALA A 669 12.36 -13.82 -6.89
C ALA A 669 10.91 -14.24 -7.14
N PHE A 670 10.38 -13.97 -8.35
CA PHE A 670 9.05 -14.43 -8.75
C PHE A 670 8.91 -15.96 -8.68
N LEU A 671 9.90 -16.70 -9.18
CA LEU A 671 9.90 -18.18 -9.15
C LEU A 671 10.04 -18.73 -7.72
N ALA A 672 10.86 -18.08 -6.89
CA ALA A 672 11.00 -18.43 -5.48
C ALA A 672 9.70 -18.17 -4.72
N MET A 673 9.02 -17.05 -4.99
CA MET A 673 7.72 -16.73 -4.40
C MET A 673 6.62 -17.69 -4.88
N ASP A 674 6.57 -18.02 -6.17
CA ASP A 674 5.64 -19.03 -6.71
C ASP A 674 5.81 -20.40 -6.02
N THR A 675 7.05 -20.82 -5.81
CA THR A 675 7.38 -22.04 -5.07
C THR A 675 6.91 -21.96 -3.62
N TRP A 676 7.16 -20.82 -2.95
CA TRP A 676 6.76 -20.59 -1.57
C TRP A 676 5.25 -20.66 -1.39
N LEU A 677 4.52 -19.90 -2.17
CA LEU A 677 3.05 -19.83 -2.07
C LEU A 677 2.39 -21.16 -2.52
N THR A 678 2.96 -21.86 -3.52
CA THR A 678 2.47 -23.17 -3.93
C THR A 678 2.61 -24.17 -2.77
N GLY A 679 3.74 -24.20 -2.07
CA GLY A 679 3.97 -25.01 -0.88
C GLY A 679 3.06 -24.65 0.29
N LEU A 680 2.91 -23.35 0.54
CA LEU A 680 2.02 -22.81 1.58
C LEU A 680 0.58 -23.28 1.37
N MET A 681 0.03 -23.10 0.15
CA MET A 681 -1.35 -23.50 -0.16
C MET A 681 -1.56 -25.01 -0.19
N ALA A 682 -0.53 -25.80 -0.50
CA ALA A 682 -0.62 -27.27 -0.46
C ALA A 682 -0.70 -27.79 0.98
N SER A 683 0.04 -27.18 1.91
CA SER A 683 0.09 -27.56 3.32
C SER A 683 -1.03 -26.94 4.16
N ASN A 684 -1.48 -25.72 3.77
CA ASN A 684 -2.48 -24.94 4.46
C ASN A 684 -3.44 -24.35 3.43
N PRO A 685 -4.41 -25.12 2.93
CA PRO A 685 -5.40 -24.61 1.97
C PRO A 685 -6.09 -23.36 2.52
N LYS A 686 -6.28 -22.40 1.65
CA LYS A 686 -6.90 -21.14 2.04
C LYS A 686 -8.35 -21.37 2.46
N ASP A 687 -8.65 -21.03 3.69
CA ASP A 687 -10.02 -20.90 4.16
C ASP A 687 -10.48 -19.45 3.91
N TRP A 688 -11.44 -19.27 3.05
CA TRP A 688 -12.01 -17.96 2.70
C TRP A 688 -12.70 -17.28 3.89
N THR A 689 -12.95 -18.02 4.98
CA THR A 689 -13.45 -17.45 6.23
C THR A 689 -12.37 -16.80 7.07
N ASN A 690 -11.08 -17.08 6.80
CA ASN A 690 -9.94 -16.60 7.56
C ASN A 690 -9.25 -15.42 6.88
N ALA A 691 -8.60 -14.58 7.70
CA ALA A 691 -7.88 -13.39 7.26
C ALA A 691 -6.48 -13.68 6.68
N GLY A 692 -6.18 -14.92 6.29
CA GLY A 692 -4.88 -15.34 5.76
C GLY A 692 -4.17 -16.41 6.60
N HIS A 693 -2.89 -16.60 6.36
CA HIS A 693 -2.04 -17.56 7.04
C HIS A 693 -1.36 -16.95 8.27
N THR A 694 -0.93 -17.78 9.21
CA THR A 694 -0.09 -17.35 10.33
C THR A 694 1.38 -17.30 9.91
N GLN A 695 2.19 -16.51 10.62
CA GLN A 695 3.64 -16.48 10.39
C GLN A 695 4.27 -17.86 10.43
N GLN A 696 3.88 -18.72 11.36
CA GLN A 696 4.41 -20.09 11.48
C GLN A 696 4.14 -20.91 10.22
N GLN A 697 2.93 -20.83 9.64
CA GLN A 697 2.59 -21.50 8.40
C GLN A 697 3.42 -20.96 7.23
N VAL A 698 3.53 -19.63 7.12
CA VAL A 698 4.32 -18.97 6.08
C VAL A 698 5.79 -19.37 6.18
N ALA A 699 6.37 -19.29 7.38
CA ALA A 699 7.78 -19.64 7.62
C ALA A 699 8.06 -21.14 7.33
N ALA A 700 7.16 -22.04 7.72
CA ALA A 700 7.32 -23.47 7.48
C ALA A 700 7.31 -23.84 5.99
N ALA A 701 6.64 -23.07 5.16
CA ALA A 701 6.56 -23.26 3.72
C ALA A 701 7.71 -22.61 2.93
N ARG A 702 8.60 -21.83 3.59
CA ARG A 702 9.68 -21.07 2.94
C ARG A 702 10.66 -22.01 2.24
N PRO A 703 10.85 -21.91 0.91
CA PRO A 703 11.80 -22.75 0.18
C PRO A 703 13.24 -22.19 0.32
N ASN A 704 14.23 -23.07 0.11
CA ASN A 704 15.64 -22.65 0.10
C ASN A 704 15.93 -21.58 -0.97
N ALA A 705 15.17 -21.56 -2.07
CA ALA A 705 15.31 -20.55 -3.11
C ALA A 705 14.98 -19.13 -2.61
N ALA A 706 14.19 -18.99 -1.54
CA ALA A 706 13.86 -17.74 -0.88
C ALA A 706 14.74 -17.46 0.35
N ALA A 707 15.92 -18.10 0.47
CA ALA A 707 16.89 -17.76 1.53
C ALA A 707 17.38 -16.31 1.37
N ASP A 708 17.85 -15.72 2.47
CA ASP A 708 18.56 -14.45 2.43
C ASP A 708 19.83 -14.57 1.58
N LEU A 709 20.17 -13.52 0.86
CA LEU A 709 21.38 -13.48 0.08
C LEU A 709 21.92 -12.05 -0.08
N CYS A 710 23.19 -11.96 -0.43
CA CYS A 710 23.78 -10.73 -0.91
C CYS A 710 24.84 -10.94 -1.99
N TYR A 711 25.15 -9.86 -2.69
CA TYR A 711 26.36 -9.68 -3.49
C TYR A 711 27.12 -8.50 -2.89
N LEU A 712 28.37 -8.75 -2.45
CA LEU A 712 29.20 -7.73 -1.78
C LEU A 712 29.39 -6.50 -2.67
N SER A 713 29.66 -5.37 -2.06
CA SER A 713 29.90 -4.11 -2.77
C SER A 713 31.12 -4.15 -3.71
N SER A 714 32.06 -5.03 -3.45
CA SER A 714 33.23 -5.28 -4.30
C SER A 714 32.97 -6.23 -5.47
N ASP A 715 31.85 -6.98 -5.47
CA ASP A 715 31.51 -7.93 -6.54
C ASP A 715 30.70 -7.24 -7.63
N LEU A 716 31.36 -6.48 -8.50
CA LEU A 716 30.73 -5.76 -9.59
C LEU A 716 30.20 -6.68 -10.72
N THR A 717 30.57 -7.95 -10.71
CA THR A 717 30.16 -8.95 -11.70
C THR A 717 29.01 -9.83 -11.22
N ARG A 718 28.65 -9.76 -9.94
CA ARG A 718 27.66 -10.61 -9.30
C ARG A 718 27.94 -12.12 -9.47
N SER A 719 29.21 -12.46 -9.40
CA SER A 719 29.70 -13.84 -9.59
C SER A 719 29.67 -14.66 -8.31
N ASN A 720 29.63 -14.02 -7.14
CA ASN A 720 29.72 -14.66 -5.84
C ASN A 720 28.48 -14.37 -4.99
N LYS A 721 27.47 -15.24 -5.11
CA LYS A 721 26.27 -15.21 -4.29
C LYS A 721 26.57 -15.71 -2.88
N ILE A 722 26.38 -14.87 -1.89
CA ILE A 722 26.58 -15.15 -0.46
C ILE A 722 25.23 -15.34 0.21
N THR A 723 25.09 -16.40 1.01
CA THR A 723 23.88 -16.69 1.80
C THR A 723 24.14 -16.66 3.31
N ASP A 724 25.38 -16.39 3.72
CA ASP A 724 25.72 -16.18 5.13
C ASP A 724 25.45 -14.71 5.52
N PRO A 725 24.49 -14.42 6.39
CA PRO A 725 24.16 -13.06 6.80
C PRO A 725 25.35 -12.33 7.43
N ALA A 726 26.23 -13.06 8.16
CA ALA A 726 27.38 -12.44 8.83
C ALA A 726 28.40 -11.90 7.82
N GLN A 727 28.60 -12.60 6.70
CA GLN A 727 29.47 -12.11 5.62
C GLN A 727 28.85 -10.90 4.92
N CYS A 728 27.55 -10.92 4.69
CA CYS A 728 26.84 -9.79 4.12
C CYS A 728 26.91 -8.55 5.03
N ASP A 729 26.74 -8.75 6.34
CA ASP A 729 26.76 -7.66 7.34
C ASP A 729 28.15 -7.12 7.63
N ALA A 730 29.21 -7.86 7.24
CA ALA A 730 30.58 -7.38 7.32
C ALA A 730 30.92 -6.36 6.22
N ASP A 731 30.16 -6.29 5.13
CA ASP A 731 30.37 -5.31 4.06
C ASP A 731 29.88 -3.93 4.51
N PRO A 732 30.75 -2.89 4.56
CA PRO A 732 30.39 -1.57 5.09
C PRO A 732 29.31 -0.85 4.27
N VAL A 733 29.15 -1.21 2.99
CA VAL A 733 28.14 -0.62 2.09
C VAL A 733 26.78 -1.30 2.28
N LEU A 734 26.76 -2.61 2.55
CA LEU A 734 25.53 -3.38 2.74
C LEU A 734 24.97 -3.32 4.16
N GLN A 735 25.72 -2.68 5.08
CA GLN A 735 25.25 -2.49 6.46
C GLN A 735 24.02 -1.58 6.51
N PRO A 736 23.08 -1.85 7.44
CA PRO A 736 21.98 -0.94 7.68
C PRO A 736 22.48 0.35 8.32
N GLN A 737 22.60 1.39 7.55
CA GLN A 737 22.84 2.74 8.05
C GLN A 737 21.67 3.17 8.98
N ARG A 738 21.53 4.43 9.29
CA ARG A 738 20.51 4.96 10.20
C ARG A 738 19.70 6.04 9.50
N SER A 739 18.50 6.31 10.00
CA SER A 739 17.76 7.53 9.70
C SER A 739 18.17 8.66 10.64
N PRO A 740 17.78 9.92 10.34
CA PRO A 740 17.97 11.03 11.26
C PRO A 740 17.35 10.79 12.65
N ARG A 741 16.20 10.10 12.70
CA ARG A 741 15.54 9.75 13.98
C ARG A 741 16.28 8.69 14.76
N GLN A 742 16.87 7.72 14.09
CA GLN A 742 17.71 6.71 14.73
C GLN A 742 19.02 7.32 15.26
N VAL A 743 19.54 8.35 14.61
CA VAL A 743 20.65 9.16 15.14
C VAL A 743 20.18 9.99 16.34
N ALA A 744 18.95 10.47 16.35
CA ALA A 744 18.34 11.14 17.49
C ALA A 744 17.99 10.20 18.67
N GLY A 745 18.35 8.93 18.58
CA GLY A 745 18.12 7.92 19.63
C GLY A 745 16.90 7.02 19.39
N GLY A 746 16.16 7.21 18.32
CA GLY A 746 15.00 6.39 17.95
C GLY A 746 15.36 4.92 17.73
N PRO A 747 14.40 3.99 17.95
CA PRO A 747 14.60 2.57 17.75
C PRO A 747 14.60 2.18 16.27
N ARG A 748 15.19 1.01 15.95
CA ARG A 748 15.25 0.49 14.57
C ARG A 748 13.87 0.20 13.95
N VAL A 749 12.86 -0.11 14.75
CA VAL A 749 11.47 -0.34 14.27
C VAL A 749 10.88 0.88 13.57
N GLU A 750 11.30 2.08 13.97
CA GLU A 750 10.93 3.38 13.38
C GLU A 750 9.42 3.50 13.06
N ASP A 751 8.60 3.11 14.03
CA ASP A 751 7.14 3.14 13.95
C ASP A 751 6.50 4.21 14.86
N ILE A 752 7.32 5.05 15.51
CA ILE A 752 6.87 6.12 16.40
C ILE A 752 6.74 7.43 15.62
N LEU A 753 5.50 7.83 15.32
CA LEU A 753 5.21 9.09 14.63
C LEU A 753 5.46 10.30 15.54
N LYS A 754 5.04 10.21 16.80
CA LYS A 754 5.25 11.23 17.84
C LYS A 754 5.64 10.56 19.15
N CYS A 755 6.79 10.92 19.69
CA CYS A 755 7.26 10.35 20.95
C CYS A 755 6.54 10.91 22.17
N GLN A 756 6.49 10.15 23.24
CA GLN A 756 6.26 10.70 24.58
C GLN A 756 7.52 11.47 25.04
N LEU A 757 7.33 12.50 25.84
CA LEU A 757 8.45 13.33 26.27
C LEU A 757 8.89 12.97 27.70
N LYS A 758 10.20 13.11 27.93
CA LYS A 758 10.82 13.07 29.25
C LYS A 758 11.58 14.38 29.51
N PRO A 759 11.82 14.74 30.76
CA PRO A 759 12.68 15.89 31.09
C PRO A 759 14.07 15.73 30.49
N LEU A 760 14.67 16.87 30.11
CA LEU A 760 16.07 16.93 29.71
C LEU A 760 16.98 16.54 30.86
N ALA A 761 17.92 15.61 30.66
CA ALA A 761 18.88 15.17 31.64
C ALA A 761 20.31 15.21 31.09
N ALA A 762 21.23 15.81 31.83
CA ALA A 762 22.64 15.93 31.39
C ALA A 762 23.29 14.55 31.18
N SER A 763 22.86 13.53 31.92
CA SER A 763 23.31 12.14 31.76
C SER A 763 23.05 11.54 30.37
N ASP A 764 22.02 12.02 29.66
CA ASP A 764 21.66 11.52 28.33
C ASP A 764 22.67 11.90 27.24
N TYR A 765 23.59 12.83 27.56
CA TYR A 765 24.57 13.36 26.62
C TYR A 765 26.00 12.87 26.87
N MET A 766 26.20 12.03 27.85
CA MET A 766 27.55 11.48 28.14
C MET A 766 28.19 10.88 26.89
N PRO A 767 29.54 11.08 26.69
CA PRO A 767 30.49 11.74 27.60
C PRO A 767 30.57 13.27 27.46
N VAL A 768 29.69 13.92 26.71
CA VAL A 768 29.79 15.37 26.44
C VAL A 768 29.25 16.19 27.61
N THR A 769 29.97 17.27 27.94
CA THR A 769 29.56 18.26 28.94
C THR A 769 29.29 19.59 28.23
N PHE A 770 28.17 20.20 28.52
CA PHE A 770 27.80 21.53 28.01
C PHE A 770 28.27 22.64 28.95
N SER A 771 28.63 23.79 28.41
CA SER A 771 28.77 25.00 29.20
C SER A 771 27.40 25.43 29.76
N PRO A 772 27.35 26.26 30.83
CA PRO A 772 26.10 26.76 31.38
C PRO A 772 25.21 27.45 30.33
N SER A 773 25.81 28.23 29.44
CA SER A 773 25.11 28.91 28.33
C SER A 773 24.50 27.92 27.34
N GLN A 774 25.25 26.89 26.91
CA GLN A 774 24.76 25.84 26.02
C GLN A 774 23.62 25.06 26.65
N TRP A 775 23.74 24.72 27.93
CA TRP A 775 22.71 24.02 28.66
C TRP A 775 21.41 24.81 28.76
N THR A 776 21.49 26.10 29.06
CA THR A 776 20.33 26.99 29.09
C THR A 776 19.65 27.08 27.71
N ARG A 777 20.41 27.13 26.62
CA ARG A 777 19.87 27.12 25.27
C ARG A 777 19.17 25.80 24.93
N LEU A 778 19.74 24.66 25.32
CA LEU A 778 19.09 23.35 25.19
C LEU A 778 17.78 23.28 25.99
N GLN A 779 17.77 23.74 27.24
CA GLN A 779 16.56 23.81 28.05
C GLN A 779 15.45 24.69 27.39
N THR A 780 15.84 25.75 26.70
CA THR A 780 14.91 26.58 25.95
C THR A 780 14.41 25.87 24.70
N ALA A 781 15.30 25.26 23.92
CA ALA A 781 14.95 24.52 22.70
C ALA A 781 14.06 23.31 22.98
N PHE A 782 14.21 22.68 24.14
CA PHE A 782 13.45 21.52 24.61
C PHE A 782 12.63 21.83 25.89
N ALA A 783 12.00 22.99 25.94
CA ALA A 783 11.23 23.41 27.12
C ALA A 783 10.13 22.42 27.53
N ASN A 784 9.59 21.68 26.58
CA ASN A 784 8.59 20.63 26.81
C ASN A 784 9.20 19.22 27.05
N GLY A 785 10.53 19.11 27.00
CA GLY A 785 11.25 17.84 27.12
C GLY A 785 11.74 17.26 25.79
N VAL A 786 12.38 16.10 25.88
CA VAL A 786 12.95 15.33 24.77
C VAL A 786 12.28 13.98 24.64
N CYS A 787 12.41 13.33 23.50
CA CYS A 787 11.80 12.03 23.26
C CYS A 787 12.22 10.97 24.28
N ASP A 788 11.26 10.32 24.87
CA ASP A 788 11.43 9.09 25.65
C ASP A 788 11.19 7.88 24.74
N TRP A 789 12.24 7.43 24.07
CA TRP A 789 12.19 6.30 23.14
C TRP A 789 11.97 4.94 23.81
N SER A 790 11.93 4.88 25.14
CA SER A 790 11.60 3.65 25.89
C SER A 790 10.09 3.41 25.98
N LYS A 791 9.29 4.37 25.56
CA LYS A 791 7.83 4.34 25.59
C LYS A 791 7.23 4.24 24.21
N PRO A 792 6.02 3.66 24.07
CA PRO A 792 5.26 3.74 22.85
C PRO A 792 5.01 5.19 22.43
N GLY A 793 4.81 5.42 21.14
CA GLY A 793 4.43 6.73 20.62
C GLY A 793 3.08 7.21 21.15
N LEU A 794 2.86 8.52 21.10
CA LEU A 794 1.55 9.09 21.39
C LEU A 794 0.52 8.59 20.36
N GLY A 795 -0.61 8.11 20.83
CA GLY A 795 -1.65 7.53 19.95
C GLY A 795 -1.30 6.16 19.37
N GLN A 796 -0.12 5.59 19.68
CA GLN A 796 0.26 4.26 19.22
C GLN A 796 -0.57 3.21 19.93
N VAL A 797 -1.52 2.64 19.16
CA VAL A 797 -2.46 1.61 19.58
C VAL A 797 -2.38 0.43 18.62
N GLU A 798 -2.89 -0.74 19.05
CA GLU A 798 -3.00 -1.90 18.17
C GLU A 798 -3.93 -1.58 16.98
N SER A 799 -3.57 -2.08 15.80
CA SER A 799 -4.38 -1.94 14.61
C SER A 799 -5.73 -2.66 14.77
N ALA A 800 -6.80 -1.96 14.43
CA ALA A 800 -8.16 -2.50 14.32
C ALA A 800 -8.60 -2.66 12.85
N ALA A 801 -7.64 -2.56 11.92
CA ALA A 801 -7.94 -2.74 10.49
C ALA A 801 -8.52 -4.14 10.20
N PRO A 802 -9.45 -4.26 9.24
CA PRO A 802 -9.94 -3.19 8.39
C PRO A 802 -10.99 -2.28 9.05
N LEU A 803 -10.91 -0.99 8.73
CA LEU A 803 -11.91 -0.01 9.15
C LEU A 803 -12.81 0.40 7.98
N SER A 804 -14.07 0.74 8.26
CA SER A 804 -14.95 1.42 7.30
C SER A 804 -14.95 2.92 7.58
N PHE A 805 -14.64 3.72 6.56
CA PHE A 805 -14.71 5.18 6.58
C PHE A 805 -16.02 5.73 5.97
N LYS A 806 -17.00 4.87 5.70
CA LYS A 806 -18.30 5.30 5.14
C LYS A 806 -19.03 6.31 6.03
N ALA A 807 -18.85 6.21 7.34
CA ALA A 807 -19.42 7.15 8.32
C ALA A 807 -18.58 8.43 8.48
N GLY A 808 -17.46 8.58 7.77
CA GLY A 808 -16.54 9.70 7.82
C GLY A 808 -15.16 9.32 8.31
N ALA A 809 -14.34 10.36 8.51
CA ALA A 809 -12.97 10.22 9.01
C ALA A 809 -12.90 9.51 10.36
N GLY A 810 -11.75 8.94 10.66
CA GLY A 810 -11.51 8.15 11.87
C GLY A 810 -11.85 6.67 11.74
N GLY A 811 -12.76 6.30 10.85
CA GLY A 811 -13.10 4.92 10.54
C GLY A 811 -13.71 4.13 11.72
N VAL A 812 -14.49 3.12 11.41
CA VAL A 812 -15.12 2.20 12.36
C VAL A 812 -14.68 0.77 12.01
N PRO A 813 -14.26 -0.07 12.98
CA PRO A 813 -13.93 -1.47 12.73
C PRO A 813 -15.11 -2.21 12.07
N LEU A 814 -14.81 -3.08 11.13
CA LEU A 814 -15.82 -3.98 10.57
C LEU A 814 -16.33 -4.93 11.65
N GLY A 815 -17.64 -5.18 11.64
CA GLY A 815 -18.26 -6.19 12.47
C GLY A 815 -17.83 -7.62 12.12
N ALA A 816 -18.41 -8.60 12.81
CA ALA A 816 -18.24 -10.00 12.45
C ALA A 816 -18.63 -10.23 10.98
N ARG A 817 -17.98 -11.22 10.33
CA ARG A 817 -18.31 -11.59 8.95
C ARG A 817 -19.77 -12.03 8.87
N PRO A 818 -20.58 -11.49 7.93
CA PRO A 818 -21.94 -11.97 7.77
C PRO A 818 -21.98 -13.46 7.47
N ALA A 819 -22.84 -14.18 8.17
CA ALA A 819 -23.11 -15.59 7.97
C ALA A 819 -24.58 -15.76 7.52
N SER A 820 -24.88 -16.87 6.87
CA SER A 820 -26.27 -17.22 6.59
C SER A 820 -26.99 -17.63 7.88
N LEU A 821 -28.25 -17.25 8.00
CA LEU A 821 -29.14 -17.56 9.10
C LEU A 821 -30.04 -18.73 8.77
#